data_2b3eeab4efb01ce1fefc4732f1dd052c
#
_entry.id   2b3eeab4efb01ce1fefc4732f1dd052c
#
_cell.length_a   1.000
_cell.length_b   1.000
_cell.length_c   1.000
_cell.angle_alpha   90.00
_cell.angle_beta   90.00
_cell.angle_gamma   90.00
#
_symmetry.space_group_name_H-M   'P 1'
#
loop_
_entity.id
_entity.type
_entity.pdbx_description
1 polymer ?
#
loop_
_entity_poly.entity_id
_entity_poly.type
_entity_poly.pdbx_seq_one_letter_code
_entity_poly.pdbx_strand_id
1 'polypeptide(L)'
;MKRFLFLVLPFLVAMPCRGQWLYPMTKTVDASDTYFGTTYKDPYRWLENLKDADVAAWFKAQAELTDGLLARIPGRDALTQEWLALDKLKPADYSSIEYENGRVFYKKTLGGENVGKLYSRRGWNGTEKLLFDPATYKAGVITTIQAIVPSWDGKYVAIGLSSGGAEWSEIRVLDVERGTLLPDSIYPSYGPHGWMKDNKSFFYDAGKTADIKSLEIELNRKTKVHKLGADVSTDPDIFSDESNPELGLTAKEIPSASVDESSPDYIVGSAGTVQSELRLFYAPVSELKHAKIKWNVLCKRSDDIVRGFALHGDYVYAVTHAGAPKYKLVRTNVKHPDWEHAETVIPEQADSIKYITKSKHYLLIVYSNGIVGRLVKYDLSNGKTAEVKLPASGTVGVNCPDWKTDRCLVYITSWTFPVTIYDLDAQKDTFAKSIFNTDVSYPGFEELVSEEVEAPGHDGTMIPLSIIHKKGIPLDGSNSCILIGYGAYGNSLTPSFNIRNSIALRGVVLAIAHPRGGGEKGEEWYRAGFKTTKPNTWKDFISCAEYLVKKGYTSPQKLGGTGTSAGGILISRAITERPDLFAAAVCNVGCANAMRLEFSPNGPVNTPEFGTVKDPVECQALFEMDGVQHVQQGVKYPAVMGVGGWNDPRVTAWQPGKFIAALQADTASGNPILMKVNYDNGHFTEEKIVTYKNFAGQYAFLLWQTGHKDFQPVK
;
A
#
# COMPACT_ATOMS: atom_id res chain seq x y z
N MET A 1 47.68 -17.63 -72.23
CA MET A 1 46.51 -16.91 -71.61
C MET A 1 45.89 -17.83 -70.56
N LYS A 2 46.25 -17.67 -69.28
CA LYS A 2 45.67 -18.44 -68.17
C LYS A 2 44.55 -17.58 -67.55
N ARG A 3 43.29 -18.05 -67.58
CA ARG A 3 42.18 -17.42 -66.95
C ARG A 3 42.15 -17.86 -65.46
N PHE A 4 42.25 -16.91 -64.51
CA PHE A 4 41.96 -17.12 -63.09
C PHE A 4 40.48 -16.98 -62.85
N LEU A 5 39.87 -18.02 -62.30
CA LEU A 5 38.48 -18.05 -61.86
C LEU A 5 38.49 -17.65 -60.39
N PHE A 6 37.94 -16.46 -60.05
CA PHE A 6 37.69 -16.06 -58.66
C PHE A 6 36.37 -16.69 -58.16
N LEU A 7 36.47 -17.63 -57.21
CA LEU A 7 35.37 -18.14 -56.46
C LEU A 7 34.99 -17.12 -55.35
N VAL A 8 33.88 -16.44 -55.51
CA VAL A 8 33.26 -15.63 -54.43
C VAL A 8 32.44 -16.56 -53.57
N LEU A 9 32.94 -16.90 -52.34
CA LEU A 9 32.16 -17.54 -51.31
C LEU A 9 31.18 -16.50 -50.71
N PRO A 10 29.86 -16.73 -50.66
CA PRO A 10 29.00 -15.87 -49.91
C PRO A 10 29.20 -16.12 -48.39
N PHE A 11 29.67 -15.09 -47.67
CA PHE A 11 29.58 -15.08 -46.21
C PHE A 11 28.11 -15.05 -45.81
N LEU A 12 27.56 -16.18 -45.39
CA LEU A 12 26.31 -16.21 -44.62
C LEU A 12 26.60 -15.57 -43.25
N VAL A 13 26.24 -14.30 -43.11
CA VAL A 13 26.12 -13.68 -41.79
C VAL A 13 24.92 -14.36 -41.11
N ALA A 14 25.23 -15.27 -40.19
CA ALA A 14 24.21 -15.81 -39.30
C ALA A 14 23.64 -14.64 -38.47
N MET A 15 22.49 -14.12 -38.90
CA MET A 15 21.69 -13.22 -38.03
C MET A 15 21.34 -14.00 -36.77
N PRO A 16 21.63 -13.47 -35.59
CA PRO A 16 21.14 -14.09 -34.38
C PRO A 16 19.60 -14.17 -34.46
N CYS A 17 19.08 -15.36 -34.25
CA CYS A 17 17.64 -15.63 -34.18
C CYS A 17 17.12 -14.81 -32.99
N ARG A 18 16.75 -13.54 -33.22
CA ARG A 18 16.04 -12.72 -32.25
C ARG A 18 14.68 -13.35 -32.03
N GLY A 19 14.29 -13.42 -30.77
CA GLY A 19 13.14 -14.15 -30.28
C GLY A 19 11.82 -13.94 -31.04
N GLN A 20 10.87 -14.81 -30.79
CA GLN A 20 9.56 -14.94 -31.42
C GLN A 20 8.69 -13.67 -31.37
N TRP A 21 9.07 -12.65 -30.59
CA TRP A 21 8.30 -11.43 -30.32
C TRP A 21 8.87 -10.21 -31.03
N LEU A 22 8.03 -9.49 -31.76
CA LEU A 22 8.39 -8.20 -32.37
C LEU A 22 8.02 -7.08 -31.38
N TYR A 23 8.99 -6.68 -30.57
CA TYR A 23 8.82 -5.56 -29.66
C TYR A 23 8.91 -4.21 -30.37
N PRO A 24 8.18 -3.17 -29.90
CA PRO A 24 8.46 -1.78 -30.29
C PRO A 24 9.93 -1.45 -30.09
N MET A 25 10.53 -0.76 -31.06
CA MET A 25 11.95 -0.42 -31.02
C MET A 25 12.24 0.48 -29.80
N THR A 26 13.21 0.08 -29.00
CA THR A 26 13.69 0.83 -27.83
C THR A 26 15.05 1.43 -28.14
N LYS A 27 15.12 2.78 -28.21
CA LYS A 27 16.41 3.48 -28.41
C LYS A 27 17.26 3.39 -27.13
N THR A 28 18.57 3.47 -27.30
CA THR A 28 19.53 3.62 -26.20
C THR A 28 20.22 4.98 -26.28
N VAL A 29 20.61 5.50 -25.11
CA VAL A 29 21.40 6.73 -25.00
C VAL A 29 22.69 6.44 -24.22
N ASP A 30 23.73 7.22 -24.49
CA ASP A 30 24.97 7.15 -23.71
C ASP A 30 24.80 7.97 -22.42
N ALA A 31 24.14 7.37 -21.44
CA ALA A 31 23.93 7.96 -20.12
C ALA A 31 24.49 7.04 -19.03
N SER A 32 25.09 7.64 -18.03
CA SER A 32 25.62 6.96 -16.85
C SER A 32 25.68 7.92 -15.67
N ASP A 33 25.74 7.36 -14.48
CA ASP A 33 26.06 8.09 -13.24
C ASP A 33 27.32 7.49 -12.64
N THR A 34 28.17 8.34 -12.06
CA THR A 34 29.38 7.89 -11.35
C THR A 34 29.26 8.27 -9.88
N TYR A 35 29.23 7.26 -9.03
CA TYR A 35 29.18 7.42 -7.58
C TYR A 35 30.39 6.70 -6.96
N PHE A 36 31.14 7.39 -6.12
CA PHE A 36 32.28 6.84 -5.36
C PHE A 36 33.29 6.05 -6.24
N GLY A 37 33.53 6.56 -7.45
CA GLY A 37 34.48 5.96 -8.41
C GLY A 37 33.92 4.80 -9.26
N THR A 38 32.67 4.38 -9.02
CA THR A 38 31.98 3.34 -9.83
C THR A 38 31.00 3.99 -10.80
N THR A 39 31.05 3.60 -12.07
CA THR A 39 30.14 4.11 -13.11
C THR A 39 29.04 3.11 -13.41
N TYR A 40 27.79 3.56 -13.31
CA TYR A 40 26.57 2.81 -13.55
C TYR A 40 25.94 3.28 -14.86
N LYS A 41 25.90 2.39 -15.86
CA LYS A 41 25.28 2.70 -17.17
C LYS A 41 23.76 2.71 -17.07
N ASP A 42 23.14 3.63 -17.80
CA ASP A 42 21.69 3.75 -17.86
C ASP A 42 21.22 4.09 -19.30
N PRO A 43 21.31 3.12 -20.22
CA PRO A 43 20.98 3.36 -21.63
C PRO A 43 19.51 3.70 -21.87
N TYR A 44 18.65 3.51 -20.87
CA TYR A 44 17.23 3.80 -20.93
C TYR A 44 16.84 5.05 -20.12
N ARG A 45 17.81 5.90 -19.74
CA ARG A 45 17.59 7.17 -19.02
C ARG A 45 16.53 8.06 -19.66
N TRP A 46 16.44 8.05 -20.97
CA TRP A 46 15.48 8.85 -21.73
C TRP A 46 14.03 8.55 -21.38
N LEU A 47 13.69 7.36 -20.90
CA LEU A 47 12.35 6.99 -20.47
C LEU A 47 11.88 7.75 -19.20
N GLU A 48 12.78 8.39 -18.44
CA GLU A 48 12.43 9.12 -17.22
C GLU A 48 11.61 10.39 -17.50
N ASN A 49 11.74 10.98 -18.70
CA ASN A 49 10.99 12.18 -19.06
C ASN A 49 9.61 11.86 -19.63
N LEU A 50 8.63 11.59 -18.76
CA LEU A 50 7.25 11.29 -19.17
C LEU A 50 6.51 12.45 -19.86
N LYS A 51 7.13 13.65 -19.97
CA LYS A 51 6.61 14.79 -20.74
C LYS A 51 7.08 14.76 -22.20
N ASP A 52 8.03 13.91 -22.55
CA ASP A 52 8.57 13.76 -23.89
C ASP A 52 7.62 12.92 -24.78
N ALA A 53 7.38 13.41 -26.00
CA ALA A 53 6.48 12.75 -26.95
C ALA A 53 6.99 11.36 -27.40
N ASP A 54 8.30 11.19 -27.55
CA ASP A 54 8.92 9.88 -27.91
C ASP A 54 8.70 8.87 -26.79
N VAL A 55 8.82 9.31 -25.53
CA VAL A 55 8.57 8.46 -24.34
C VAL A 55 7.11 8.03 -24.30
N ALA A 56 6.18 8.98 -24.47
CA ALA A 56 4.75 8.69 -24.51
C ALA A 56 4.42 7.71 -25.66
N ALA A 57 4.99 7.90 -26.84
CA ALA A 57 4.82 7.01 -27.98
C ALA A 57 5.35 5.60 -27.72
N TRP A 58 6.51 5.46 -27.06
CA TRP A 58 7.07 4.15 -26.71
C TRP A 58 6.15 3.39 -25.73
N PHE A 59 5.73 4.04 -24.65
CA PHE A 59 4.82 3.42 -23.69
C PHE A 59 3.49 3.02 -24.32
N LYS A 60 2.95 3.85 -25.23
CA LYS A 60 1.73 3.54 -25.97
C LYS A 60 1.92 2.30 -26.84
N ALA A 61 2.99 2.22 -27.61
CA ALA A 61 3.25 1.07 -28.48
C ALA A 61 3.45 -0.23 -27.68
N GLN A 62 4.16 -0.16 -26.53
CA GLN A 62 4.32 -1.31 -25.62
C GLN A 62 2.98 -1.76 -25.02
N ALA A 63 2.13 -0.79 -24.60
CA ALA A 63 0.80 -1.09 -24.07
C ALA A 63 -0.13 -1.72 -25.13
N GLU A 64 -0.14 -1.21 -26.36
CA GLU A 64 -0.93 -1.74 -27.47
C GLU A 64 -0.55 -3.19 -27.79
N LEU A 65 0.74 -3.51 -27.84
CA LEU A 65 1.22 -4.89 -27.96
C LEU A 65 0.70 -5.79 -26.85
N THR A 66 0.84 -5.34 -25.61
CA THR A 66 0.44 -6.10 -24.43
C THR A 66 -1.07 -6.31 -24.39
N ASP A 67 -1.85 -5.27 -24.65
CA ASP A 67 -3.31 -5.33 -24.68
C ASP A 67 -3.83 -6.25 -25.78
N GLY A 68 -3.22 -6.20 -26.97
CA GLY A 68 -3.54 -7.10 -28.07
C GLY A 68 -3.30 -8.57 -27.74
N LEU A 69 -2.22 -8.87 -27.00
CA LEU A 69 -1.92 -10.24 -26.56
C LEU A 69 -2.86 -10.70 -25.44
N LEU A 70 -3.08 -9.86 -24.42
CA LEU A 70 -3.99 -10.18 -23.32
C LEU A 70 -5.46 -10.33 -23.77
N ALA A 71 -5.88 -9.57 -24.79
CA ALA A 71 -7.21 -9.68 -25.36
C ALA A 71 -7.50 -11.05 -26.00
N ARG A 72 -6.45 -11.79 -26.37
CA ARG A 72 -6.55 -13.14 -26.95
C ARG A 72 -6.68 -14.25 -25.90
N ILE A 73 -6.70 -13.91 -24.60
CA ILE A 73 -6.85 -14.86 -23.50
C ILE A 73 -8.30 -14.83 -23.00
N PRO A 74 -9.17 -15.76 -23.41
CA PRO A 74 -10.58 -15.74 -23.03
C PRO A 74 -10.80 -15.81 -21.51
N GLY A 75 -9.93 -16.52 -20.79
CA GLY A 75 -9.95 -16.63 -19.33
C GLY A 75 -9.83 -15.30 -18.59
N ARG A 76 -9.20 -14.29 -19.20
CA ARG A 76 -9.11 -12.93 -18.62
C ARG A 76 -10.48 -12.27 -18.44
N ASP A 77 -11.26 -12.26 -19.52
CA ASP A 77 -12.57 -11.62 -19.48
C ASP A 77 -13.56 -12.44 -18.65
N ALA A 78 -13.48 -13.80 -18.76
CA ALA A 78 -14.27 -14.70 -17.92
C ALA A 78 -14.01 -14.47 -16.44
N LEU A 79 -12.74 -14.29 -16.02
CA LEU A 79 -12.35 -14.01 -14.64
C LEU A 79 -12.87 -12.65 -14.16
N THR A 80 -12.81 -11.62 -15.02
CA THR A 80 -13.38 -10.30 -14.71
C THR A 80 -14.89 -10.39 -14.48
N GLN A 81 -15.63 -11.10 -15.35
CA GLN A 81 -17.07 -11.28 -15.19
C GLN A 81 -17.42 -12.10 -13.94
N GLU A 82 -16.64 -13.14 -13.63
CA GLU A 82 -16.80 -13.92 -12.40
C GLU A 82 -16.70 -13.04 -11.16
N TRP A 83 -15.65 -12.21 -11.06
CA TRP A 83 -15.46 -11.32 -9.91
C TRP A 83 -16.56 -10.25 -9.82
N LEU A 84 -17.02 -9.70 -10.95
CA LEU A 84 -18.16 -8.79 -10.96
C LEU A 84 -19.46 -9.47 -10.52
N ALA A 85 -19.63 -10.75 -10.85
CA ALA A 85 -20.79 -11.54 -10.42
C ALA A 85 -20.71 -11.85 -8.91
N LEU A 86 -19.54 -12.23 -8.41
CA LEU A 86 -19.31 -12.46 -6.98
C LEU A 86 -19.50 -11.17 -6.16
N ASP A 87 -19.00 -10.03 -6.66
CA ASP A 87 -19.18 -8.72 -5.99
C ASP A 87 -20.66 -8.39 -5.77
N LYS A 88 -21.53 -8.73 -6.72
CA LYS A 88 -22.98 -8.49 -6.62
C LYS A 88 -23.66 -9.32 -5.53
N LEU A 89 -23.05 -10.42 -5.07
CA LEU A 89 -23.62 -11.26 -4.03
C LEU A 89 -23.54 -10.57 -2.66
N LYS A 90 -22.59 -9.65 -2.46
CA LYS A 90 -22.46 -8.89 -1.22
C LYS A 90 -23.45 -7.73 -1.22
N PRO A 91 -24.37 -7.63 -0.26
CA PRO A 91 -25.36 -6.55 -0.23
C PRO A 91 -24.73 -5.16 -0.17
N ALA A 92 -23.69 -4.98 0.66
CA ALA A 92 -22.95 -3.74 0.77
C ALA A 92 -21.57 -3.94 1.43
N ASP A 93 -20.64 -3.06 1.10
CA ASP A 93 -19.41 -2.81 1.85
C ASP A 93 -19.57 -1.52 2.65
N TYR A 94 -19.12 -1.53 3.90
CA TYR A 94 -19.11 -0.36 4.79
C TYR A 94 -17.68 -0.04 5.20
N SER A 95 -17.31 1.24 5.11
CA SER A 95 -15.99 1.74 5.53
C SER A 95 -16.07 3.18 6.01
N SER A 96 -14.99 3.70 6.60
CA SER A 96 -14.92 5.07 7.12
C SER A 96 -16.11 5.40 8.03
N ILE A 97 -16.33 4.55 9.04
CA ILE A 97 -17.45 4.70 9.98
C ILE A 97 -17.03 5.65 11.08
N GLU A 98 -17.69 6.81 11.13
CA GLU A 98 -17.45 7.90 12.09
C GLU A 98 -18.75 8.19 12.87
N TYR A 99 -18.60 8.62 14.12
CA TYR A 99 -19.74 8.96 14.98
C TYR A 99 -19.55 10.33 15.59
N GLU A 100 -20.47 11.25 15.28
CA GLU A 100 -20.45 12.58 15.86
C GLU A 100 -21.84 13.05 16.28
N ASN A 101 -21.94 13.51 17.52
CA ASN A 101 -23.15 14.11 18.10
C ASN A 101 -24.45 13.36 17.80
N GLY A 102 -24.47 12.06 18.05
CA GLY A 102 -25.68 11.25 17.85
C GLY A 102 -25.93 10.87 16.38
N ARG A 103 -24.98 11.04 15.49
CA ARG A 103 -25.09 10.68 14.07
C ARG A 103 -23.90 9.82 13.64
N VAL A 104 -24.17 8.76 12.89
CA VAL A 104 -23.17 7.92 12.26
C VAL A 104 -23.04 8.33 10.80
N PHE A 105 -21.81 8.52 10.34
CA PHE A 105 -21.41 8.76 8.96
C PHE A 105 -20.59 7.58 8.46
N TYR A 106 -20.74 7.20 7.20
CA TYR A 106 -20.00 6.08 6.65
C TYR A 106 -20.03 6.08 5.12
N LYS A 107 -18.99 5.47 4.56
CA LYS A 107 -18.96 5.13 3.14
C LYS A 107 -19.63 3.77 2.95
N LYS A 108 -20.59 3.69 2.01
CA LYS A 108 -21.29 2.45 1.63
C LYS A 108 -21.18 2.25 0.14
N THR A 109 -20.80 1.04 -0.26
CA THR A 109 -20.76 0.61 -1.66
C THR A 109 -21.66 -0.61 -1.79
N LEU A 110 -22.72 -0.53 -2.59
CA LEU A 110 -23.58 -1.68 -2.86
C LEU A 110 -22.88 -2.69 -3.76
N GLY A 111 -23.31 -3.95 -3.68
CA GLY A 111 -22.84 -4.97 -4.60
C GLY A 111 -23.10 -4.56 -6.05
N GLY A 112 -22.05 -4.58 -6.87
CA GLY A 112 -22.09 -4.13 -8.28
C GLY A 112 -21.94 -2.63 -8.51
N GLU A 113 -21.91 -1.77 -7.47
CA GLU A 113 -21.51 -0.37 -7.61
C GLU A 113 -20.00 -0.25 -7.75
N ASN A 114 -19.56 0.71 -8.58
CA ASN A 114 -18.14 0.93 -8.87
C ASN A 114 -17.42 1.73 -7.77
N VAL A 115 -18.12 2.69 -7.16
CA VAL A 115 -17.57 3.59 -6.13
C VAL A 115 -18.51 3.72 -4.94
N GLY A 116 -17.95 3.97 -3.76
CA GLY A 116 -18.72 4.15 -2.53
C GLY A 116 -19.31 5.54 -2.39
N LYS A 117 -20.47 5.63 -1.75
CA LYS A 117 -21.23 6.85 -1.49
C LYS A 117 -21.22 7.19 0.00
N LEU A 118 -21.37 8.47 0.34
CA LEU A 118 -21.50 8.93 1.72
C LEU A 118 -22.93 8.83 2.19
N TYR A 119 -23.13 8.13 3.30
CA TYR A 119 -24.40 8.01 4.00
C TYR A 119 -24.30 8.50 5.43
N SER A 120 -25.45 8.78 6.03
CA SER A 120 -25.57 8.99 7.47
C SER A 120 -26.87 8.42 8.04
N ARG A 121 -26.89 8.23 9.37
CA ARG A 121 -28.09 7.92 10.15
C ARG A 121 -28.02 8.55 11.53
N ARG A 122 -29.20 8.86 12.14
CA ARG A 122 -29.25 9.32 13.53
C ARG A 122 -29.15 8.12 14.46
N GLY A 123 -28.20 8.18 15.38
CA GLY A 123 -27.83 7.03 16.21
C GLY A 123 -27.43 5.82 15.36
N TRP A 124 -27.18 4.71 16.01
CA TRP A 124 -26.73 3.49 15.34
C TRP A 124 -27.83 2.83 14.48
N ASN A 125 -29.09 2.91 14.92
CA ASN A 125 -30.24 2.20 14.32
C ASN A 125 -31.21 3.10 13.55
N GLY A 126 -30.91 4.39 13.36
CA GLY A 126 -31.77 5.32 12.65
C GLY A 126 -31.87 5.04 11.14
N THR A 127 -32.85 5.67 10.50
CA THR A 127 -33.03 5.57 9.04
C THR A 127 -31.81 6.12 8.31
N GLU A 128 -31.33 5.35 7.31
CA GLU A 128 -30.24 5.71 6.45
C GLU A 128 -30.63 6.84 5.48
N LYS A 129 -29.77 7.83 5.33
CA LYS A 129 -29.91 8.93 4.37
C LYS A 129 -28.64 9.00 3.51
N LEU A 130 -28.80 8.96 2.19
CA LEU A 130 -27.74 9.29 1.26
C LEU A 130 -27.42 10.78 1.38
N LEU A 131 -26.16 11.14 1.62
CA LEU A 131 -25.70 12.51 1.73
C LEU A 131 -24.97 12.97 0.46
N PHE A 132 -24.14 12.10 -0.14
CA PHE A 132 -23.36 12.47 -1.31
C PHE A 132 -23.05 11.24 -2.19
N ASP A 133 -23.28 11.39 -3.49
CA ASP A 133 -22.92 10.41 -4.52
C ASP A 133 -21.79 10.98 -5.39
N PRO A 134 -20.54 10.48 -5.24
CA PRO A 134 -19.41 11.01 -6.01
C PRO A 134 -19.55 10.75 -7.52
N ALA A 135 -20.32 9.77 -7.95
CA ALA A 135 -20.55 9.49 -9.36
C ALA A 135 -21.28 10.62 -10.10
N THR A 136 -21.99 11.48 -9.35
CA THR A 136 -22.71 12.64 -9.91
C THR A 136 -21.95 13.95 -9.81
N TYR A 137 -20.73 13.94 -9.21
CA TYR A 137 -20.00 15.17 -8.88
C TYR A 137 -19.41 15.88 -10.10
N LYS A 138 -18.72 15.11 -10.96
CA LYS A 138 -18.12 15.65 -12.21
C LYS A 138 -18.50 14.74 -13.38
N ALA A 139 -19.18 15.29 -14.38
CA ALA A 139 -19.61 14.54 -15.55
C ALA A 139 -18.41 13.95 -16.31
N GLY A 140 -18.46 12.66 -16.61
CA GLY A 140 -17.44 11.95 -17.39
C GLY A 140 -16.12 11.68 -16.64
N VAL A 141 -16.03 12.04 -15.35
CA VAL A 141 -14.85 11.78 -14.51
C VAL A 141 -15.26 10.95 -13.31
N ILE A 142 -14.61 9.81 -13.13
CA ILE A 142 -14.83 8.99 -11.95
C ILE A 142 -14.18 9.66 -10.75
N THR A 143 -15.02 9.96 -9.75
CA THR A 143 -14.62 10.57 -8.49
C THR A 143 -14.86 9.59 -7.36
N THR A 144 -13.93 9.51 -6.40
CA THR A 144 -14.00 8.65 -5.21
C THR A 144 -13.88 9.49 -3.94
N ILE A 145 -14.46 9.00 -2.85
CA ILE A 145 -14.36 9.62 -1.51
C ILE A 145 -13.17 9.00 -0.80
N GLN A 146 -12.13 9.80 -0.52
CA GLN A 146 -10.92 9.38 0.18
C GLN A 146 -10.99 9.61 1.68
N ALA A 147 -11.66 10.69 2.11
CA ALA A 147 -11.80 11.05 3.52
C ALA A 147 -13.22 11.51 3.83
N ILE A 148 -13.68 11.18 5.03
CA ILE A 148 -14.94 11.62 5.62
C ILE A 148 -14.63 12.11 7.03
N VAL A 149 -14.74 13.41 7.27
CA VAL A 149 -14.42 14.02 8.56
C VAL A 149 -15.58 14.91 8.99
N PRO A 150 -16.49 14.41 9.84
CA PRO A 150 -17.63 15.18 10.35
C PRO A 150 -17.19 16.23 11.38
N SER A 151 -17.91 17.37 11.44
CA SER A 151 -17.75 18.34 12.53
C SER A 151 -18.26 17.78 13.85
N TRP A 152 -17.71 18.24 14.99
CA TRP A 152 -18.04 17.71 16.32
C TRP A 152 -19.54 17.85 16.68
N ASP A 153 -20.24 18.81 16.06
CA ASP A 153 -21.70 18.94 16.21
C ASP A 153 -22.50 18.12 15.17
N GLY A 154 -21.83 17.45 14.26
CA GLY A 154 -22.43 16.61 13.21
C GLY A 154 -23.22 17.36 12.15
N LYS A 155 -23.05 18.70 12.02
CA LYS A 155 -23.77 19.52 11.02
C LYS A 155 -23.08 19.59 9.69
N TYR A 156 -21.76 19.49 9.65
CA TYR A 156 -20.95 19.53 8.45
C TYR A 156 -20.12 18.27 8.32
N VAL A 157 -19.75 17.95 7.09
CA VAL A 157 -18.77 16.90 6.79
C VAL A 157 -17.78 17.45 5.77
N ALA A 158 -16.52 17.53 6.15
CA ALA A 158 -15.45 17.75 5.19
C ALA A 158 -15.13 16.41 4.48
N ILE A 159 -15.22 16.41 3.15
CA ILE A 159 -14.96 15.23 2.32
C ILE A 159 -13.76 15.49 1.41
N GLY A 160 -12.84 14.52 1.36
CA GLY A 160 -11.74 14.50 0.40
C GLY A 160 -12.18 13.74 -0.86
N LEU A 161 -12.17 14.40 -2.01
CA LEU A 161 -12.60 13.85 -3.30
C LEU A 161 -11.39 13.69 -4.23
N SER A 162 -11.14 12.47 -4.71
CA SER A 162 -10.12 12.18 -5.71
C SER A 162 -10.76 11.88 -7.05
N SER A 163 -10.18 12.36 -8.12
CA SER A 163 -10.68 12.18 -9.49
C SER A 163 -9.61 11.49 -10.35
N GLY A 164 -10.04 10.53 -11.20
CA GLY A 164 -9.15 9.86 -12.16
C GLY A 164 -8.00 9.06 -11.52
N GLY A 165 -8.20 8.51 -10.31
CA GLY A 165 -7.19 7.73 -9.60
C GLY A 165 -6.04 8.55 -9.02
N ALA A 166 -6.16 9.89 -8.95
CA ALA A 166 -5.18 10.76 -8.31
C ALA A 166 -5.14 10.50 -6.80
N GLU A 167 -3.97 10.68 -6.18
CA GLU A 167 -3.83 10.61 -4.71
C GLU A 167 -4.12 11.95 -4.03
N TRP A 168 -4.17 13.02 -4.82
CA TRP A 168 -4.58 14.34 -4.38
C TRP A 168 -6.08 14.44 -4.27
N SER A 169 -6.53 15.13 -3.23
CA SER A 169 -7.94 15.36 -2.97
C SER A 169 -8.32 16.83 -3.21
N GLU A 170 -9.51 17.04 -3.73
CA GLU A 170 -10.25 18.27 -3.57
C GLU A 170 -11.09 18.15 -2.30
N ILE A 171 -10.88 19.04 -1.32
CA ILE A 171 -11.72 19.06 -0.13
C ILE A 171 -12.99 19.86 -0.47
N ARG A 172 -14.14 19.26 -0.18
CA ARG A 172 -15.45 19.91 -0.21
C ARG A 172 -16.13 19.75 1.15
N VAL A 173 -16.99 20.69 1.50
CA VAL A 173 -17.76 20.61 2.74
C VAL A 173 -19.23 20.44 2.44
N LEU A 174 -19.86 19.47 3.08
CA LEU A 174 -21.28 19.15 2.96
C LEU A 174 -22.05 19.67 4.18
N ASP A 175 -23.14 20.41 3.96
CA ASP A 175 -24.17 20.68 4.97
C ASP A 175 -25.09 19.44 5.08
N VAL A 176 -25.06 18.79 6.22
CA VAL A 176 -25.73 17.49 6.45
C VAL A 176 -27.26 17.58 6.42
N GLU A 177 -27.81 18.66 6.95
CA GLU A 177 -29.28 18.83 7.00
C GLU A 177 -29.81 19.21 5.61
N ARG A 178 -29.16 20.15 4.92
CA ARG A 178 -29.54 20.56 3.57
C ARG A 178 -29.20 19.50 2.52
N GLY A 179 -28.16 18.68 2.75
CA GLY A 179 -27.65 17.71 1.78
C GLY A 179 -26.99 18.36 0.57
N THR A 180 -26.38 19.55 0.76
CA THR A 180 -25.74 20.32 -0.31
C THR A 180 -24.31 20.68 0.04
N LEU A 181 -23.45 20.76 -0.97
CA LEU A 181 -22.08 21.24 -0.81
C LEU A 181 -22.08 22.75 -0.55
N LEU A 182 -21.23 23.18 0.38
CA LEU A 182 -20.89 24.58 0.58
C LEU A 182 -19.97 25.08 -0.58
N PRO A 183 -19.81 26.42 -0.72
CA PRO A 183 -18.92 26.98 -1.72
C PRO A 183 -17.45 26.59 -1.54
N ASP A 184 -17.04 26.28 -0.32
CA ASP A 184 -15.66 25.95 0.05
C ASP A 184 -15.10 24.82 -0.82
N SER A 185 -13.93 25.05 -1.44
CA SER A 185 -13.22 24.09 -2.27
C SER A 185 -11.72 24.31 -2.11
N ILE A 186 -11.00 23.30 -1.68
CA ILE A 186 -9.55 23.37 -1.42
C ILE A 186 -8.84 22.34 -2.29
N TYR A 187 -7.92 22.80 -3.15
CA TYR A 187 -7.12 21.96 -4.02
C TYR A 187 -5.79 22.66 -4.38
N PRO A 188 -4.64 21.98 -4.42
CA PRO A 188 -4.44 20.56 -4.09
C PRO A 188 -4.33 20.32 -2.60
N SER A 189 -4.85 19.16 -2.13
CA SER A 189 -4.71 18.75 -0.75
C SER A 189 -4.57 17.22 -0.62
N TYR A 190 -4.10 16.75 0.54
CA TYR A 190 -4.13 15.33 0.92
C TYR A 190 -5.40 14.96 1.70
N GLY A 191 -6.30 15.91 1.91
CA GLY A 191 -7.57 15.75 2.58
C GLY A 191 -7.68 16.46 3.93
N PRO A 192 -8.91 16.54 4.47
CA PRO A 192 -9.16 17.07 5.81
C PRO A 192 -8.83 16.00 6.86
N HIS A 193 -8.44 16.41 8.09
CA HIS A 193 -8.13 15.46 9.15
C HIS A 193 -8.56 15.85 10.57
N GLY A 194 -9.38 16.85 10.73
CA GLY A 194 -9.97 17.18 12.03
C GLY A 194 -10.69 18.52 12.06
N TRP A 195 -11.69 18.66 12.91
CA TRP A 195 -12.40 19.91 13.13
C TRP A 195 -11.95 20.57 14.43
N MET A 196 -12.16 21.86 14.52
CA MET A 196 -12.03 22.62 15.75
C MET A 196 -13.36 22.65 16.52
N LYS A 197 -13.29 22.94 17.82
CA LYS A 197 -14.44 23.06 18.73
C LYS A 197 -15.47 24.10 18.27
N ASP A 198 -15.08 25.06 17.44
CA ASP A 198 -15.99 26.06 16.86
C ASP A 198 -16.97 25.50 15.82
N ASN A 199 -16.74 24.26 15.34
CA ASN A 199 -17.47 23.60 14.27
C ASN A 199 -17.55 24.41 12.96
N LYS A 200 -16.61 25.34 12.77
CA LYS A 200 -16.50 26.21 11.59
C LYS A 200 -15.12 26.18 10.97
N SER A 201 -14.14 25.64 11.69
CA SER A 201 -12.75 25.54 11.24
C SER A 201 -12.29 24.09 11.27
N PHE A 202 -11.50 23.69 10.27
CA PHE A 202 -10.93 22.33 10.19
C PHE A 202 -9.47 22.35 9.70
N PHE A 203 -8.73 21.31 10.06
CA PHE A 203 -7.36 21.10 9.64
C PHE A 203 -7.29 20.33 8.33
N TYR A 204 -6.30 20.65 7.51
CA TYR A 204 -6.02 19.91 6.28
C TYR A 204 -4.54 20.00 5.89
N ASP A 205 -4.06 19.01 5.14
CA ASP A 205 -2.71 19.01 4.63
C ASP A 205 -2.70 19.50 3.18
N ALA A 206 -2.03 20.65 2.98
CA ALA A 206 -1.88 21.28 1.68
C ALA A 206 -0.62 20.78 0.97
N GLY A 207 -0.72 20.56 -0.34
CA GLY A 207 0.41 20.29 -1.20
C GLY A 207 0.95 21.56 -1.86
N LYS A 208 2.22 21.54 -2.25
CA LYS A 208 2.89 22.63 -2.95
C LYS A 208 2.41 22.77 -4.41
N THR A 209 2.16 21.65 -5.07
CA THR A 209 1.78 21.61 -6.50
C THR A 209 0.82 20.45 -6.79
N ALA A 210 0.01 20.63 -7.81
CA ALA A 210 -0.85 19.58 -8.36
C ALA A 210 -0.21 18.83 -9.57
N ASP A 211 0.99 19.24 -10.01
CA ASP A 211 1.70 18.54 -11.09
C ASP A 211 2.29 17.22 -10.58
N ILE A 212 1.59 16.12 -10.86
CA ILE A 212 1.99 14.74 -10.46
C ILE A 212 3.35 14.30 -11.02
N LYS A 213 3.89 15.01 -12.01
CA LYS A 213 5.22 14.77 -12.60
C LYS A 213 6.30 15.71 -12.03
N SER A 214 5.95 16.54 -11.06
CA SER A 214 6.88 17.42 -10.38
C SER A 214 7.68 16.67 -9.34
N LEU A 215 9.00 16.86 -9.28
CA LEU A 215 9.86 16.35 -8.22
C LEU A 215 9.57 16.98 -6.86
N GLU A 216 8.78 18.04 -6.81
CA GLU A 216 8.40 18.75 -5.59
C GLU A 216 7.03 18.34 -5.05
N ILE A 217 6.33 17.39 -5.70
CA ILE A 217 4.94 17.05 -5.38
C ILE A 217 4.79 16.59 -3.93
N GLU A 218 5.79 15.88 -3.41
CA GLU A 218 5.80 15.32 -2.05
C GLU A 218 6.58 16.19 -1.05
N LEU A 219 7.15 17.30 -1.50
CA LEU A 219 8.00 18.16 -0.67
C LEU A 219 7.26 19.39 -0.16
N ASN A 220 7.75 19.95 0.94
CA ASN A 220 7.26 21.20 1.54
C ASN A 220 5.74 21.19 1.78
N ARG A 221 5.22 20.08 2.27
CA ARG A 221 3.81 19.96 2.69
C ARG A 221 3.56 20.86 3.90
N LYS A 222 2.30 21.25 4.09
CA LYS A 222 1.88 22.16 5.16
C LYS A 222 0.59 21.70 5.78
N THR A 223 0.49 21.77 7.09
CA THR A 223 -0.84 21.72 7.73
C THR A 223 -1.38 23.14 7.86
N LYS A 224 -2.59 23.32 7.35
CA LYS A 224 -3.33 24.58 7.39
C LYS A 224 -4.67 24.43 8.09
N VAL A 225 -5.25 25.57 8.48
CA VAL A 225 -6.59 25.63 9.05
C VAL A 225 -7.48 26.44 8.11
N HIS A 226 -8.58 25.82 7.67
CA HIS A 226 -9.61 26.49 6.88
C HIS A 226 -10.79 26.84 7.75
N LYS A 227 -11.34 28.06 7.59
CA LYS A 227 -12.58 28.51 8.21
C LYS A 227 -13.67 28.59 7.15
N LEU A 228 -14.81 27.95 7.38
CA LEU A 228 -15.93 27.95 6.43
C LEU A 228 -16.28 29.34 5.93
N GLY A 229 -16.36 29.48 4.61
CA GLY A 229 -16.65 30.72 3.90
C GLY A 229 -15.49 31.70 3.77
N ALA A 230 -14.30 31.38 4.28
CA ALA A 230 -13.12 32.20 4.09
C ALA A 230 -12.44 31.90 2.74
N ASP A 231 -11.63 32.85 2.27
CA ASP A 231 -10.76 32.62 1.12
C ASP A 231 -9.60 31.67 1.50
N VAL A 232 -9.48 30.55 0.79
CA VAL A 232 -8.45 29.52 1.00
C VAL A 232 -7.02 30.09 0.95
N SER A 233 -6.79 31.15 0.18
CA SER A 233 -5.48 31.81 0.09
C SER A 233 -5.06 32.46 1.42
N THR A 234 -6.03 32.73 2.31
CA THR A 234 -5.80 33.33 3.63
C THR A 234 -5.62 32.29 4.75
N ASP A 235 -5.76 31.00 4.45
CA ASP A 235 -5.65 29.95 5.44
C ASP A 235 -4.26 29.93 6.07
N PRO A 236 -4.15 30.04 7.42
CA PRO A 236 -2.89 30.05 8.11
C PRO A 236 -2.17 28.70 7.98
N ASP A 237 -0.87 28.75 7.66
CA ASP A 237 0.06 27.64 7.78
C ASP A 237 0.47 27.53 9.27
N ILE A 238 0.03 26.47 9.92
CA ILE A 238 0.22 26.28 11.37
C ILE A 238 1.34 25.30 11.72
N PHE A 239 1.71 24.43 10.78
CA PHE A 239 2.74 23.43 11.02
C PHE A 239 3.41 23.01 9.70
N SER A 240 4.64 23.47 9.51
CA SER A 240 5.49 23.15 8.35
C SER A 240 6.95 23.53 8.66
N ASP A 241 7.87 23.16 7.77
CA ASP A 241 9.28 23.59 7.81
C ASP A 241 9.42 25.11 7.58
N GLU A 242 8.52 25.71 6.81
CA GLU A 242 8.54 27.16 6.55
C GLU A 242 7.95 27.97 7.72
N SER A 243 6.82 27.56 8.29
CA SER A 243 6.17 28.28 9.39
C SER A 243 6.84 28.06 10.75
N ASN A 244 7.55 26.94 10.91
CA ASN A 244 8.17 26.54 12.19
C ASN A 244 9.64 26.14 12.01
N PRO A 245 10.52 27.00 11.50
CA PRO A 245 11.93 26.66 11.25
C PRO A 245 12.69 26.27 12.52
N GLU A 246 12.26 26.76 13.69
CA GLU A 246 12.83 26.40 15.00
C GLU A 246 12.65 24.92 15.37
N LEU A 247 11.70 24.24 14.76
CA LEU A 247 11.48 22.81 14.98
C LEU A 247 12.46 21.94 14.17
N GLY A 248 13.20 22.55 13.23
CA GLY A 248 14.13 21.83 12.36
C GLY A 248 13.44 20.75 11.52
N LEU A 249 12.22 21.03 11.07
CA LEU A 249 11.53 20.19 10.09
C LEU A 249 12.24 20.29 8.74
N THR A 250 12.12 19.25 7.94
CA THR A 250 12.73 19.22 6.61
C THR A 250 11.66 19.13 5.53
N ALA A 251 11.96 19.62 4.34
CA ALA A 251 11.07 19.57 3.19
C ALA A 251 10.55 18.16 2.85
N LYS A 252 11.24 17.11 3.31
CA LYS A 252 10.86 15.69 3.07
C LYS A 252 9.93 15.13 4.13
N GLU A 253 9.76 15.81 5.26
CA GLU A 253 8.85 15.39 6.31
C GLU A 253 7.41 15.74 5.95
N ILE A 254 6.50 14.88 6.37
CA ILE A 254 5.07 15.00 6.14
C ILE A 254 4.48 15.59 7.42
N PRO A 255 4.24 16.92 7.47
CA PRO A 255 3.61 17.54 8.62
C PRO A 255 2.12 17.21 8.64
N SER A 256 1.58 16.96 9.83
CA SER A 256 0.14 16.86 10.07
C SER A 256 -0.13 17.33 11.50
N ALA A 257 -1.10 18.20 11.72
CA ALA A 257 -1.45 18.69 13.04
C ALA A 257 -2.97 18.79 13.22
N SER A 258 -3.47 18.34 14.36
CA SER A 258 -4.90 18.38 14.68
C SER A 258 -5.17 18.38 16.17
N VAL A 259 -6.42 18.62 16.53
CA VAL A 259 -6.96 18.51 17.89
C VAL A 259 -7.85 17.26 17.92
N ASP A 260 -7.56 16.38 18.88
CA ASP A 260 -8.41 15.22 19.18
C ASP A 260 -9.59 15.67 20.07
N GLU A 261 -10.84 15.43 19.66
CA GLU A 261 -12.04 15.77 20.45
C GLU A 261 -12.02 15.13 21.86
N SER A 262 -11.43 13.94 21.97
CA SER A 262 -11.31 13.22 23.25
C SER A 262 -10.23 13.81 24.17
N SER A 263 -9.41 14.73 23.67
CA SER A 263 -8.32 15.41 24.39
C SER A 263 -8.14 16.85 23.89
N PRO A 264 -9.20 17.69 24.02
CA PRO A 264 -9.32 18.96 23.30
C PRO A 264 -8.42 20.08 23.82
N ASP A 265 -7.63 19.83 24.86
CA ASP A 265 -6.76 20.83 25.48
C ASP A 265 -5.45 21.05 24.71
N TYR A 266 -5.10 20.08 23.85
CA TYR A 266 -3.85 20.08 23.11
C TYR A 266 -4.10 19.96 21.59
N ILE A 267 -3.30 20.72 20.83
CA ILE A 267 -3.03 20.43 19.45
C ILE A 267 -1.76 19.57 19.39
N VAL A 268 -1.79 18.49 18.59
CA VAL A 268 -0.64 17.62 18.38
C VAL A 268 -0.22 17.71 16.93
N GLY A 269 1.06 18.00 16.69
CA GLY A 269 1.71 17.98 15.41
C GLY A 269 2.57 16.73 15.26
N SER A 270 2.54 16.10 14.09
CA SER A 270 3.43 15.02 13.71
C SER A 270 4.25 15.41 12.49
N ALA A 271 5.55 15.14 12.50
CA ALA A 271 6.43 15.24 11.34
C ALA A 271 6.83 13.81 10.91
N GLY A 272 6.01 13.21 10.05
CA GLY A 272 6.17 11.85 9.58
C GLY A 272 7.25 11.72 8.50
N THR A 273 7.76 10.51 8.32
CA THR A 273 8.47 10.05 7.14
C THR A 273 7.92 8.68 6.78
N VAL A 274 8.51 8.01 5.79
CA VAL A 274 8.17 6.61 5.49
C VAL A 274 8.67 5.61 6.55
N GLN A 275 9.49 6.06 7.51
CA GLN A 275 9.91 5.25 8.66
C GLN A 275 8.81 5.19 9.73
N SER A 276 8.85 4.17 10.56
CA SER A 276 7.85 3.94 11.60
C SER A 276 7.98 4.84 12.82
N GLU A 277 9.19 5.37 13.08
CA GLU A 277 9.46 6.21 14.24
C GLU A 277 8.80 7.58 14.12
N LEU A 278 8.00 7.92 15.13
CA LEU A 278 7.26 9.17 15.19
C LEU A 278 8.14 10.33 15.67
N ARG A 279 7.85 11.51 15.16
CA ARG A 279 8.35 12.77 15.64
C ARG A 279 7.15 13.65 15.95
N LEU A 280 6.87 13.85 17.23
CA LEU A 280 5.64 14.51 17.68
C LEU A 280 5.95 15.81 18.43
N PHE A 281 5.03 16.74 18.27
CA PHE A 281 5.02 18.04 18.93
C PHE A 281 3.64 18.26 19.55
N TYR A 282 3.57 19.10 20.59
CA TYR A 282 2.30 19.51 21.16
C TYR A 282 2.31 20.99 21.52
N ALA A 283 1.13 21.58 21.56
CA ALA A 283 0.92 22.90 22.13
C ALA A 283 -0.45 22.95 22.81
N PRO A 284 -0.68 23.82 23.81
CA PRO A 284 -2.01 24.12 24.28
C PRO A 284 -2.89 24.63 23.12
N VAL A 285 -4.14 24.19 23.03
CA VAL A 285 -5.07 24.61 21.96
C VAL A 285 -5.26 26.13 21.92
N SER A 286 -5.03 26.82 23.05
CA SER A 286 -5.07 28.29 23.13
C SER A 286 -4.05 28.99 22.24
N GLU A 287 -2.95 28.30 21.85
CA GLU A 287 -1.92 28.83 20.95
C GLU A 287 -2.46 29.06 19.53
N LEU A 288 -3.52 28.40 19.12
CA LEU A 288 -4.20 28.63 17.83
C LEU A 288 -4.74 30.07 17.66
N LYS A 289 -4.81 30.86 18.73
CA LYS A 289 -5.18 32.28 18.67
C LYS A 289 -4.03 33.20 18.25
N HIS A 290 -2.78 32.69 18.30
CA HIS A 290 -1.58 33.43 17.97
C HIS A 290 -1.20 33.22 16.50
N ALA A 291 -0.56 34.20 15.91
CA ALA A 291 -0.04 34.12 14.55
C ALA A 291 1.04 33.02 14.40
N LYS A 292 1.72 32.68 15.51
CA LYS A 292 2.72 31.62 15.56
C LYS A 292 2.47 30.77 16.79
N ILE A 293 2.30 29.46 16.60
CA ILE A 293 2.13 28.48 17.67
C ILE A 293 3.48 28.18 18.30
N LYS A 294 3.53 28.16 19.62
CA LYS A 294 4.70 27.73 20.38
C LYS A 294 4.63 26.22 20.60
N TRP A 295 5.27 25.48 19.72
CA TRP A 295 5.33 24.03 19.79
C TRP A 295 6.36 23.56 20.83
N ASN A 296 6.00 22.53 21.59
CA ASN A 296 6.89 21.77 22.46
C ASN A 296 7.13 20.39 21.84
N VAL A 297 8.32 19.82 22.02
CA VAL A 297 8.62 18.46 21.58
C VAL A 297 7.91 17.45 22.47
N LEU A 298 7.11 16.56 21.90
CA LEU A 298 6.48 15.45 22.60
C LEU A 298 7.33 14.17 22.49
N CYS A 299 7.81 13.83 21.30
CA CYS A 299 8.83 12.80 21.11
C CYS A 299 9.73 13.10 19.90
N LYS A 300 10.95 12.59 19.93
CA LYS A 300 11.92 12.57 18.84
C LYS A 300 11.92 11.18 18.20
N ARG A 301 12.48 11.05 16.99
CA ARG A 301 12.67 9.73 16.37
C ARG A 301 13.55 8.80 17.22
N SER A 302 14.57 9.38 17.90
CA SER A 302 15.45 8.63 18.81
C SER A 302 14.77 8.06 20.04
N ASP A 303 13.51 8.40 20.29
CA ASP A 303 12.75 7.87 21.43
C ASP A 303 12.02 6.56 21.04
N ASP A 304 12.19 6.11 19.79
CA ASP A 304 11.71 4.83 19.27
C ASP A 304 10.19 4.61 19.41
N ILE A 305 9.43 5.72 19.43
CA ILE A 305 7.95 5.69 19.47
C ILE A 305 7.40 5.37 18.08
N VAL A 306 6.56 4.36 18.00
CA VAL A 306 6.02 3.83 16.73
C VAL A 306 4.54 3.46 16.89
N ARG A 307 3.86 3.14 15.78
CA ARG A 307 2.52 2.50 15.73
C ARG A 307 1.40 3.21 16.49
N GLY A 308 1.54 4.51 16.69
CA GLY A 308 0.49 5.35 17.25
C GLY A 308 0.64 5.64 18.74
N PHE A 309 -0.15 6.60 19.16
CA PHE A 309 -0.23 7.09 20.53
C PHE A 309 -1.67 7.46 20.89
N ALA A 310 -1.94 7.61 22.19
CA ALA A 310 -3.22 8.11 22.69
C ALA A 310 -3.01 9.04 23.87
N LEU A 311 -3.75 10.15 23.89
CA LEU A 311 -3.77 11.08 25.03
C LEU A 311 -4.91 10.68 25.99
N HIS A 312 -4.62 10.72 27.30
CA HIS A 312 -5.62 10.57 28.35
C HIS A 312 -5.21 11.35 29.60
N GLY A 313 -5.95 12.39 29.95
CA GLY A 313 -5.58 13.32 31.00
C GLY A 313 -4.23 13.98 30.70
N ASP A 314 -3.32 13.98 31.68
CA ASP A 314 -1.97 14.52 31.54
C ASP A 314 -0.95 13.50 30.97
N TYR A 315 -1.40 12.34 30.50
CA TYR A 315 -0.52 11.28 30.00
C TYR A 315 -0.67 11.06 28.50
N VAL A 316 0.47 10.79 27.87
CA VAL A 316 0.56 10.20 26.53
C VAL A 316 0.95 8.73 26.66
N TYR A 317 0.12 7.85 26.11
CA TYR A 317 0.38 6.43 25.97
C TYR A 317 0.91 6.17 24.57
N ALA A 318 2.00 5.44 24.43
CA ALA A 318 2.61 5.22 23.13
C ALA A 318 3.23 3.82 23.03
N VAL A 319 3.29 3.32 21.80
CA VAL A 319 3.97 2.06 21.49
C VAL A 319 5.43 2.35 21.14
N THR A 320 6.35 1.57 21.71
CA THR A 320 7.78 1.72 21.45
C THR A 320 8.46 0.38 21.18
N HIS A 321 9.53 0.41 20.38
CA HIS A 321 10.43 -0.73 20.23
C HIS A 321 11.71 -0.60 21.09
N ALA A 322 11.88 0.47 21.86
CA ALA A 322 13.04 0.66 22.73
C ALA A 322 13.22 -0.51 23.70
N GLY A 323 14.22 -1.36 23.44
CA GLY A 323 14.48 -2.59 24.21
C GLY A 323 13.34 -3.61 24.18
N ALA A 324 12.48 -3.59 23.11
CA ALA A 324 11.32 -4.47 22.95
C ALA A 324 11.00 -4.66 21.45
N PRO A 325 11.71 -5.54 20.71
CA PRO A 325 11.57 -5.69 19.26
C PRO A 325 10.15 -6.08 18.79
N LYS A 326 9.33 -6.66 19.65
CA LYS A 326 7.91 -6.93 19.39
C LYS A 326 6.98 -5.87 19.97
N TYR A 327 7.55 -4.77 20.42
CA TYR A 327 6.92 -3.58 21.00
C TYR A 327 6.37 -3.77 22.41
N LYS A 328 6.37 -2.68 23.15
CA LYS A 328 5.73 -2.52 24.46
C LYS A 328 4.89 -1.25 24.47
N LEU A 329 3.91 -1.17 25.37
CA LEU A 329 3.14 0.05 25.65
C LEU A 329 3.77 0.78 26.84
N VAL A 330 4.08 2.06 26.65
CA VAL A 330 4.64 2.94 27.67
C VAL A 330 3.77 4.19 27.83
N ARG A 331 3.95 4.92 28.95
CA ARG A 331 3.35 6.24 29.12
C ARG A 331 4.31 7.23 29.78
N THR A 332 4.15 8.50 29.45
CA THR A 332 4.83 9.62 30.10
C THR A 332 3.90 10.83 30.20
N ASN A 333 4.31 11.86 30.98
CA ASN A 333 3.50 13.07 31.11
C ASN A 333 3.63 13.95 29.85
N VAL A 334 2.51 14.47 29.34
CA VAL A 334 2.48 15.32 28.13
C VAL A 334 3.29 16.60 28.30
N LYS A 335 3.22 17.22 29.49
CA LYS A 335 3.91 18.51 29.79
C LYS A 335 5.40 18.35 30.07
N HIS A 336 5.80 17.15 30.47
CA HIS A 336 7.19 16.82 30.84
C HIS A 336 7.50 15.41 30.26
N PRO A 337 7.58 15.27 28.93
CA PRO A 337 7.80 13.96 28.32
C PRO A 337 9.24 13.48 28.62
N ASP A 338 9.32 12.30 29.20
CA ASP A 338 10.58 11.60 29.49
C ASP A 338 10.39 10.13 29.00
N TRP A 339 10.89 9.84 27.81
CA TRP A 339 10.73 8.52 27.21
C TRP A 339 11.77 7.52 27.67
N GLU A 340 12.94 8.00 28.12
CA GLU A 340 13.99 7.15 28.67
C GLU A 340 13.53 6.48 29.97
N HIS A 341 12.77 7.21 30.80
CA HIS A 341 12.24 6.74 32.09
C HIS A 341 10.71 6.53 32.03
N ALA A 342 10.14 6.36 30.84
CA ALA A 342 8.70 6.17 30.68
C ALA A 342 8.21 4.91 31.40
N GLU A 343 7.08 5.02 32.07
CA GLU A 343 6.44 3.89 32.76
C GLU A 343 6.00 2.83 31.74
N THR A 344 6.46 1.60 31.91
CA THR A 344 5.98 0.47 31.12
C THR A 344 4.58 0.07 31.58
N VAL A 345 3.59 0.31 30.72
CA VAL A 345 2.17 0.01 30.96
C VAL A 345 1.89 -1.47 30.64
N ILE A 346 2.36 -1.94 29.50
CA ILE A 346 2.28 -3.35 29.10
C ILE A 346 3.66 -3.73 28.55
N PRO A 347 4.34 -4.73 29.15
CA PRO A 347 5.63 -5.21 28.64
C PRO A 347 5.47 -5.92 27.30
N GLU A 348 6.61 -6.12 26.62
CA GLU A 348 6.69 -6.92 25.40
C GLU A 348 6.08 -8.30 25.61
N GLN A 349 5.38 -8.80 24.62
CA GLN A 349 4.73 -10.11 24.59
C GLN A 349 5.24 -10.98 23.43
N ALA A 350 4.74 -12.23 23.36
CA ALA A 350 5.11 -13.16 22.29
C ALA A 350 4.71 -12.64 20.89
N ASP A 351 3.56 -11.96 20.79
CA ASP A 351 3.06 -11.34 19.57
C ASP A 351 3.43 -9.85 19.50
N SER A 352 3.50 -9.31 18.29
CA SER A 352 3.80 -7.89 18.06
C SER A 352 2.57 -7.01 18.21
N ILE A 353 2.70 -5.85 18.86
CA ILE A 353 1.67 -4.82 18.85
C ILE A 353 1.53 -4.26 17.42
N LYS A 354 0.33 -4.22 16.88
CA LYS A 354 0.04 -3.60 15.57
C LYS A 354 -0.35 -2.15 15.69
N TYR A 355 -1.23 -1.83 16.60
CA TYR A 355 -1.62 -0.45 16.95
C TYR A 355 -2.45 -0.44 18.23
N ILE A 356 -2.73 0.77 18.72
CA ILE A 356 -3.63 1.04 19.84
C ILE A 356 -4.77 1.95 19.38
N THR A 357 -5.94 1.79 20.00
CA THR A 357 -7.07 2.72 19.86
C THR A 357 -7.73 2.95 21.23
N LYS A 358 -8.43 4.08 21.39
CA LYS A 358 -9.01 4.49 22.66
C LYS A 358 -10.54 4.48 22.59
N SER A 359 -11.19 3.88 23.58
CA SER A 359 -12.59 4.11 23.93
C SER A 359 -12.68 5.02 25.16
N LYS A 360 -13.86 5.16 25.73
CA LYS A 360 -14.06 6.04 26.90
C LYS A 360 -13.18 5.65 28.09
N HIS A 361 -13.14 4.36 28.45
CA HIS A 361 -12.45 3.88 29.66
C HIS A 361 -11.27 2.96 29.35
N TYR A 362 -11.06 2.56 28.07
CA TYR A 362 -10.06 1.57 27.73
C TYR A 362 -9.14 2.03 26.61
N LEU A 363 -7.88 1.62 26.68
CA LEU A 363 -7.06 1.44 25.50
C LEU A 363 -7.25 0.00 25.00
N LEU A 364 -7.49 -0.16 23.71
CA LEU A 364 -7.57 -1.43 23.03
C LEU A 364 -6.31 -1.63 22.22
N ILE A 365 -5.60 -2.70 22.51
CA ILE A 365 -4.30 -3.02 21.92
C ILE A 365 -4.47 -4.24 21.02
N VAL A 366 -4.21 -4.05 19.72
CA VAL A 366 -4.25 -5.12 18.74
C VAL A 366 -2.85 -5.73 18.61
N TYR A 367 -2.77 -7.02 18.88
CA TYR A 367 -1.58 -7.84 18.67
C TYR A 367 -1.74 -8.72 17.45
N SER A 368 -0.64 -9.15 16.86
CA SER A 368 -0.63 -10.19 15.82
C SER A 368 0.71 -10.92 15.80
N ASN A 369 0.65 -12.22 15.49
CA ASN A 369 1.82 -13.02 15.14
C ASN A 369 2.15 -12.98 13.63
N GLY A 370 1.54 -12.06 12.90
CA GLY A 370 1.63 -11.93 11.44
C GLY A 370 0.39 -12.50 10.71
N ILE A 371 -0.31 -13.46 11.30
CA ILE A 371 -1.45 -14.18 10.71
C ILE A 371 -2.71 -14.01 11.56
N VAL A 372 -2.64 -14.32 12.84
CA VAL A 372 -3.79 -14.26 13.76
C VAL A 372 -3.62 -13.06 14.68
N GLY A 373 -4.72 -12.32 14.83
CA GLY A 373 -4.80 -11.19 15.74
C GLY A 373 -5.36 -11.56 17.11
N ARG A 374 -4.91 -10.86 18.15
CA ARG A 374 -5.44 -10.86 19.51
C ARG A 374 -5.83 -9.45 19.92
N LEU A 375 -6.77 -9.34 20.83
CA LEU A 375 -7.21 -8.06 21.40
C LEU A 375 -6.99 -8.05 22.91
N VAL A 376 -6.28 -7.05 23.40
CA VAL A 376 -6.08 -6.78 24.83
C VAL A 376 -6.67 -5.42 25.14
N LYS A 377 -7.39 -5.30 26.25
CA LYS A 377 -7.83 -4.01 26.79
C LYS A 377 -7.03 -3.63 28.04
N TYR A 378 -6.73 -2.36 28.15
CA TYR A 378 -6.12 -1.74 29.34
C TYR A 378 -7.08 -0.72 29.90
N ASP A 379 -7.47 -0.87 31.17
CA ASP A 379 -8.39 0.02 31.87
C ASP A 379 -7.65 1.27 32.33
N LEU A 380 -8.02 2.42 31.78
CA LEU A 380 -7.41 3.72 32.03
C LEU A 380 -7.60 4.22 33.47
N SER A 381 -8.60 3.69 34.20
CA SER A 381 -8.93 4.11 35.56
C SER A 381 -8.10 3.39 36.64
N ASN A 382 -7.74 2.13 36.40
CA ASN A 382 -7.11 1.29 37.43
C ASN A 382 -5.87 0.54 36.96
N GLY A 383 -5.47 0.68 35.68
CA GLY A 383 -4.26 0.09 35.13
C GLY A 383 -4.32 -1.43 34.87
N LYS A 384 -5.51 -2.05 34.96
CA LYS A 384 -5.64 -3.49 34.72
C LYS A 384 -5.71 -3.82 33.25
N THR A 385 -5.06 -4.92 32.87
CA THR A 385 -5.12 -5.49 31.53
C THR A 385 -5.97 -6.75 31.51
N ALA A 386 -6.69 -6.97 30.43
CA ALA A 386 -7.43 -8.20 30.20
C ALA A 386 -7.43 -8.56 28.70
N GLU A 387 -7.30 -9.84 28.39
CA GLU A 387 -7.50 -10.31 27.02
C GLU A 387 -8.99 -10.40 26.71
N VAL A 388 -9.40 -9.85 25.56
CA VAL A 388 -10.77 -9.90 25.06
C VAL A 388 -10.93 -11.14 24.20
N LYS A 389 -11.79 -12.08 24.62
CA LYS A 389 -12.04 -13.31 23.88
C LYS A 389 -12.80 -13.02 22.60
N LEU A 390 -12.13 -13.17 21.47
CA LEU A 390 -12.71 -12.91 20.15
C LEU A 390 -13.72 -13.98 19.73
N PRO A 391 -14.75 -13.62 18.96
CA PRO A 391 -15.76 -14.57 18.47
C PRO A 391 -15.27 -15.49 17.34
N ALA A 392 -14.16 -15.14 16.69
CA ALA A 392 -13.54 -15.92 15.61
C ALA A 392 -12.02 -15.68 15.59
N SER A 393 -11.28 -16.59 14.96
CA SER A 393 -9.85 -16.46 14.69
C SER A 393 -9.62 -15.83 13.32
N GLY A 394 -8.62 -14.96 13.19
CA GLY A 394 -8.25 -14.29 11.95
C GLY A 394 -7.48 -12.98 12.21
N THR A 395 -7.30 -12.20 11.17
CA THR A 395 -6.82 -10.82 11.29
C THR A 395 -7.86 -9.97 11.99
N VAL A 396 -7.43 -9.17 12.97
CA VAL A 396 -8.28 -8.34 13.81
C VAL A 396 -8.01 -6.87 13.53
N GLY A 397 -9.09 -6.12 13.28
CA GLY A 397 -9.11 -4.66 13.29
C GLY A 397 -10.09 -4.14 14.34
N VAL A 398 -9.80 -3.01 14.96
CA VAL A 398 -10.67 -2.36 15.95
C VAL A 398 -10.75 -0.87 15.66
N ASN A 399 -11.97 -0.33 15.67
CA ASN A 399 -12.25 1.10 15.63
C ASN A 399 -13.26 1.45 16.71
N CYS A 400 -13.03 2.52 17.47
CA CYS A 400 -13.94 3.04 18.48
C CYS A 400 -14.45 4.43 18.04
N PRO A 401 -15.43 4.50 17.13
CA PRO A 401 -15.84 5.74 16.48
C PRO A 401 -16.53 6.71 17.42
N ASP A 402 -17.05 6.25 18.58
CA ASP A 402 -17.64 7.08 19.65
C ASP A 402 -16.79 6.99 20.91
N TRP A 403 -15.81 7.89 21.03
CA TRP A 403 -14.92 7.96 22.20
C TRP A 403 -15.65 8.24 23.53
N LYS A 404 -16.93 8.67 23.49
CA LYS A 404 -17.77 8.93 24.68
C LYS A 404 -18.37 7.66 25.27
N THR A 405 -18.18 6.53 24.60
CA THR A 405 -18.67 5.21 25.01
C THR A 405 -17.56 4.15 24.93
N ASP A 406 -17.84 2.94 25.41
CA ASP A 406 -16.97 1.77 25.27
C ASP A 406 -17.45 0.81 24.18
N ARG A 407 -18.28 1.30 23.25
CA ARG A 407 -18.67 0.58 22.06
C ARG A 407 -17.60 0.72 20.98
N CYS A 408 -17.08 -0.40 20.52
CA CYS A 408 -16.13 -0.45 19.43
C CYS A 408 -16.60 -1.38 18.32
N LEU A 409 -16.17 -1.14 17.09
CA LEU A 409 -16.36 -2.01 15.96
C LEU A 409 -15.12 -2.91 15.84
N VAL A 410 -15.33 -4.23 15.82
CA VAL A 410 -14.27 -5.22 15.67
C VAL A 410 -14.47 -5.93 14.33
N TYR A 411 -13.42 -5.90 13.51
CA TYR A 411 -13.38 -6.51 12.18
C TYR A 411 -12.55 -7.77 12.26
N ILE A 412 -13.10 -8.91 11.82
CA ILE A 412 -12.37 -10.17 11.78
C ILE A 412 -12.47 -10.75 10.37
N THR A 413 -11.35 -11.16 9.80
CA THR A 413 -11.27 -11.73 8.45
C THR A 413 -10.14 -12.76 8.35
N SER A 414 -10.18 -13.61 7.32
CA SER A 414 -9.07 -14.48 6.96
C SER A 414 -8.86 -14.51 5.44
N TRP A 415 -7.99 -15.37 4.94
CA TRP A 415 -7.84 -15.59 3.50
C TRP A 415 -9.08 -16.16 2.83
N THR A 416 -9.90 -16.92 3.57
CA THR A 416 -10.99 -17.75 3.04
C THR A 416 -12.38 -17.34 3.52
N PHE A 417 -12.49 -16.51 4.56
CA PHE A 417 -13.80 -16.00 4.97
C PHE A 417 -13.88 -14.47 4.98
N PRO A 418 -15.04 -13.90 4.58
CA PRO A 418 -15.25 -12.47 4.47
C PRO A 418 -15.10 -11.74 5.80
N VAL A 419 -14.83 -10.43 5.72
CA VAL A 419 -14.85 -9.56 6.90
C VAL A 419 -16.19 -9.66 7.59
N THR A 420 -16.16 -10.03 8.86
CA THR A 420 -17.30 -9.95 9.76
C THR A 420 -17.09 -8.79 10.74
N ILE A 421 -18.08 -7.92 10.84
CA ILE A 421 -18.04 -6.74 11.70
C ILE A 421 -18.89 -6.99 12.94
N TYR A 422 -18.28 -6.87 14.11
CA TYR A 422 -18.92 -7.02 15.39
C TYR A 422 -18.97 -5.69 16.14
N ASP A 423 -20.05 -5.47 16.90
CA ASP A 423 -20.13 -4.49 17.97
C ASP A 423 -19.57 -5.13 19.23
N LEU A 424 -18.51 -4.56 19.79
CA LEU A 424 -17.95 -4.90 21.09
C LEU A 424 -18.41 -3.88 22.14
N ASP A 425 -19.05 -4.34 23.21
CA ASP A 425 -19.13 -3.60 24.47
C ASP A 425 -17.88 -3.95 25.29
N ALA A 426 -16.85 -3.06 25.26
CA ALA A 426 -15.57 -3.34 25.91
C ALA A 426 -15.66 -3.35 27.44
N GLN A 427 -16.75 -2.84 28.03
CA GLN A 427 -16.99 -2.89 29.46
C GLN A 427 -17.43 -4.28 29.92
N LYS A 428 -18.28 -4.95 29.11
CA LYS A 428 -18.87 -6.25 29.40
C LYS A 428 -18.16 -7.43 28.69
N ASP A 429 -17.24 -7.15 27.77
CA ASP A 429 -16.62 -8.15 26.89
C ASP A 429 -17.64 -8.95 26.06
N THR A 430 -18.70 -8.29 25.62
CA THR A 430 -19.75 -8.93 24.82
C THR A 430 -19.72 -8.48 23.38
N PHE A 431 -19.97 -9.43 22.48
CA PHE A 431 -20.01 -9.20 21.04
C PHE A 431 -21.42 -9.43 20.48
N ALA A 432 -21.82 -8.59 19.56
CA ALA A 432 -22.97 -8.80 18.70
C ALA A 432 -22.56 -8.51 17.24
N LYS A 433 -23.22 -9.15 16.26
CA LYS A 433 -23.01 -8.74 14.87
C LYS A 433 -23.45 -7.28 14.70
N SER A 434 -22.58 -6.48 14.10
CA SER A 434 -22.88 -5.06 13.85
C SER A 434 -23.95 -4.90 12.77
N ILE A 435 -24.67 -3.79 12.81
CA ILE A 435 -25.55 -3.37 11.70
C ILE A 435 -24.79 -3.12 10.39
N PHE A 436 -23.49 -2.91 10.47
CA PHE A 436 -22.60 -2.78 9.31
C PHE A 436 -22.06 -4.13 8.83
N ASN A 437 -22.38 -5.23 9.53
CA ASN A 437 -22.05 -6.55 9.02
C ASN A 437 -22.99 -6.93 7.88
N THR A 438 -22.44 -7.47 6.81
CA THR A 438 -23.20 -8.06 5.71
C THR A 438 -22.85 -9.54 5.62
N ASP A 439 -23.81 -10.38 5.99
CA ASP A 439 -23.64 -11.82 5.79
C ASP A 439 -23.70 -12.13 4.29
N VAL A 440 -22.65 -12.75 3.79
CA VAL A 440 -22.53 -13.17 2.40
C VAL A 440 -21.89 -14.55 2.34
N SER A 441 -22.41 -15.42 1.49
CA SER A 441 -21.81 -16.70 1.15
C SER A 441 -21.39 -16.67 -0.32
N TYR A 442 -20.14 -16.99 -0.58
CA TYR A 442 -19.61 -17.07 -1.93
C TYR A 442 -19.54 -18.54 -2.36
N PRO A 443 -20.18 -18.93 -3.48
CA PRO A 443 -20.22 -20.31 -3.91
C PRO A 443 -18.82 -20.90 -4.09
N GLY A 444 -18.57 -22.06 -3.51
CA GLY A 444 -17.32 -22.81 -3.60
C GLY A 444 -16.23 -22.37 -2.65
N PHE A 445 -16.33 -21.20 -2.00
CA PHE A 445 -15.26 -20.75 -1.07
C PHE A 445 -15.11 -21.66 0.16
N GLU A 446 -16.13 -22.42 0.52
CA GLU A 446 -16.06 -23.47 1.54
C GLU A 446 -15.12 -24.63 1.17
N GLU A 447 -14.77 -24.75 -0.11
CA GLU A 447 -13.79 -25.73 -0.59
C GLU A 447 -12.33 -25.21 -0.48
N LEU A 448 -12.14 -23.92 -0.20
CA LEU A 448 -10.82 -23.34 -0.01
C LEU A 448 -10.28 -23.63 1.38
N VAL A 449 -8.98 -23.83 1.46
CA VAL A 449 -8.20 -23.89 2.70
C VAL A 449 -7.05 -22.91 2.63
N SER A 450 -6.62 -22.45 3.79
CA SER A 450 -5.33 -21.75 3.95
C SER A 450 -4.45 -22.54 4.90
N GLU A 451 -3.21 -22.72 4.54
CA GLU A 451 -2.17 -23.34 5.35
C GLU A 451 -1.14 -22.26 5.70
N GLU A 452 -0.76 -22.21 6.96
CA GLU A 452 0.28 -21.31 7.45
C GLU A 452 1.52 -22.16 7.78
N VAL A 453 2.59 -21.97 7.02
CA VAL A 453 3.81 -22.74 7.14
C VAL A 453 5.03 -21.85 7.29
N GLU A 454 6.16 -22.42 7.66
CA GLU A 454 7.45 -21.73 7.66
C GLU A 454 8.40 -22.39 6.66
N ALA A 455 8.88 -21.59 5.69
CA ALA A 455 9.88 -22.03 4.74
C ALA A 455 11.29 -21.75 5.29
N PRO A 456 12.24 -22.69 5.21
CA PRO A 456 13.61 -22.42 5.62
C PRO A 456 14.28 -21.44 4.65
N GLY A 457 14.73 -20.30 5.16
CA GLY A 457 15.43 -19.26 4.41
C GLY A 457 16.89 -19.65 4.12
N HIS A 458 17.53 -18.87 3.26
CA HIS A 458 18.91 -19.07 2.80
C HIS A 458 19.97 -19.06 3.93
N ASP A 459 19.65 -18.41 5.04
CA ASP A 459 20.49 -18.26 6.24
C ASP A 459 19.97 -19.07 7.44
N GLY A 460 18.98 -19.95 7.23
CA GLY A 460 18.34 -20.74 8.26
C GLY A 460 17.18 -20.05 8.99
N THR A 461 16.91 -18.77 8.69
CA THR A 461 15.73 -18.05 9.22
C THR A 461 14.45 -18.69 8.69
N MET A 462 13.48 -18.93 9.58
CA MET A 462 12.17 -19.49 9.18
C MET A 462 11.25 -18.38 8.69
N ILE A 463 10.88 -18.46 7.40
CA ILE A 463 10.11 -17.45 6.68
C ILE A 463 8.64 -17.86 6.67
N PRO A 464 7.71 -17.06 7.24
CA PRO A 464 6.29 -17.39 7.19
C PRO A 464 5.77 -17.35 5.74
N LEU A 465 4.91 -18.31 5.42
CA LEU A 465 4.32 -18.49 4.10
C LEU A 465 2.87 -18.95 4.25
N SER A 466 1.93 -18.15 3.75
CA SER A 466 0.51 -18.53 3.66
C SER A 466 0.25 -19.18 2.30
N ILE A 467 -0.45 -20.32 2.28
CA ILE A 467 -0.77 -21.06 1.06
C ILE A 467 -2.28 -21.27 0.99
N ILE A 468 -2.91 -20.76 -0.06
CA ILE A 468 -4.35 -20.86 -0.28
C ILE A 468 -4.60 -21.75 -1.49
N HIS A 469 -5.42 -22.77 -1.33
CA HIS A 469 -5.75 -23.68 -2.40
C HIS A 469 -7.10 -24.38 -2.17
N LYS A 470 -7.60 -25.04 -3.22
CA LYS A 470 -8.77 -25.92 -3.09
C LYS A 470 -8.40 -27.19 -2.32
N LYS A 471 -9.30 -27.69 -1.49
CA LYS A 471 -9.12 -28.98 -0.78
C LYS A 471 -8.79 -30.10 -1.75
N GLY A 472 -7.80 -30.93 -1.41
CA GLY A 472 -7.46 -32.15 -2.15
C GLY A 472 -6.74 -31.93 -3.49
N ILE A 473 -6.02 -30.77 -3.67
CA ILE A 473 -5.13 -30.62 -4.83
C ILE A 473 -4.00 -31.66 -4.79
N PRO A 474 -3.51 -32.12 -5.97
CA PRO A 474 -2.33 -33.00 -5.99
C PRO A 474 -1.08 -32.19 -5.58
N LEU A 475 -0.20 -32.83 -4.81
CA LEU A 475 1.11 -32.28 -4.44
C LEU A 475 2.21 -32.97 -5.28
N ASP A 476 2.11 -32.89 -6.59
CA ASP A 476 2.98 -33.54 -7.58
C ASP A 476 3.72 -32.54 -8.51
N GLY A 477 3.62 -31.25 -8.18
CA GLY A 477 4.24 -30.17 -8.96
C GLY A 477 3.44 -29.73 -10.19
N SER A 478 2.25 -30.25 -10.41
CA SER A 478 1.45 -29.98 -11.63
C SER A 478 0.60 -28.70 -11.56
N ASN A 479 0.37 -28.14 -10.36
CA ASN A 479 -0.49 -26.99 -10.18
C ASN A 479 0.20 -25.69 -10.60
N SER A 480 -0.54 -24.82 -11.33
CA SER A 480 -0.13 -23.42 -11.48
C SER A 480 -0.15 -22.73 -10.12
N CYS A 481 0.89 -21.99 -9.80
CA CYS A 481 1.02 -21.25 -8.55
C CYS A 481 1.31 -19.79 -8.80
N ILE A 482 0.72 -18.90 -8.01
CA ILE A 482 1.02 -17.47 -7.98
C ILE A 482 1.57 -17.15 -6.59
N LEU A 483 2.87 -16.82 -6.51
CA LEU A 483 3.54 -16.39 -5.29
C LEU A 483 3.58 -14.86 -5.24
N ILE A 484 3.09 -14.29 -4.15
CA ILE A 484 2.96 -12.85 -3.90
C ILE A 484 3.92 -12.45 -2.78
N GLY A 485 4.66 -11.33 -2.94
CA GLY A 485 5.53 -10.81 -1.89
C GLY A 485 5.61 -9.29 -1.89
N TYR A 486 6.07 -8.73 -0.74
CA TYR A 486 6.26 -7.29 -0.57
C TYR A 486 7.58 -6.96 0.15
N GLY A 487 7.61 -6.95 1.49
CA GLY A 487 8.81 -6.84 2.33
C GLY A 487 9.44 -5.46 2.38
N ALA A 488 8.66 -4.42 2.67
CA ALA A 488 9.17 -3.05 2.87
C ALA A 488 8.33 -2.28 3.91
N TYR A 489 8.91 -1.22 4.48
CA TYR A 489 8.27 -0.27 5.42
C TYR A 489 7.71 -0.92 6.71
N GLY A 490 8.14 -2.11 7.08
CA GLY A 490 7.54 -2.85 8.18
C GLY A 490 6.06 -3.22 7.95
N ASN A 491 5.59 -3.20 6.71
CA ASN A 491 4.23 -3.55 6.35
C ASN A 491 4.04 -5.06 6.25
N SER A 492 3.10 -5.60 7.01
CA SER A 492 2.73 -7.02 6.96
C SER A 492 1.68 -7.31 5.91
N LEU A 493 1.84 -8.38 5.16
CA LEU A 493 0.79 -8.96 4.31
C LEU A 493 -0.11 -9.85 5.17
N THR A 494 -1.07 -9.25 5.89
CA THR A 494 -1.96 -9.98 6.78
C THR A 494 -3.13 -10.64 6.02
N PRO A 495 -3.67 -11.77 6.52
CA PRO A 495 -4.85 -12.39 5.96
C PRO A 495 -6.00 -11.41 5.77
N SER A 496 -6.49 -11.32 4.55
CA SER A 496 -7.63 -10.49 4.17
C SER A 496 -8.42 -11.19 3.08
N PHE A 497 -9.72 -11.34 3.31
CA PHE A 497 -10.60 -11.95 2.32
C PHE A 497 -10.62 -11.15 1.02
N ASN A 498 -10.52 -11.88 -0.08
CA ASN A 498 -10.68 -11.29 -1.41
C ASN A 498 -11.40 -12.26 -2.33
N ILE A 499 -12.44 -11.79 -3.03
CA ILE A 499 -13.16 -12.62 -4.01
C ILE A 499 -12.26 -13.10 -5.15
N ARG A 500 -11.13 -12.43 -5.41
CA ARG A 500 -10.12 -12.88 -6.39
C ARG A 500 -9.47 -14.21 -6.00
N ASN A 501 -9.56 -14.61 -4.73
CA ASN A 501 -9.11 -15.91 -4.27
C ASN A 501 -9.96 -17.06 -4.87
N SER A 502 -11.10 -16.75 -5.53
CA SER A 502 -11.87 -17.72 -6.33
C SER A 502 -11.02 -18.41 -7.41
N ILE A 503 -9.91 -17.80 -7.84
CA ILE A 503 -8.98 -18.45 -8.79
C ILE A 503 -8.45 -19.79 -8.27
N ALA A 504 -8.35 -19.93 -6.93
CA ALA A 504 -7.93 -21.18 -6.32
C ALA A 504 -8.94 -22.32 -6.52
N LEU A 505 -10.22 -22.01 -6.75
CA LEU A 505 -11.25 -23.01 -7.11
C LEU A 505 -10.98 -23.68 -8.48
N ARG A 506 -10.15 -23.03 -9.31
CA ARG A 506 -9.71 -23.57 -10.61
C ARG A 506 -8.45 -24.43 -10.52
N GLY A 507 -8.02 -24.78 -9.28
CA GLY A 507 -6.82 -25.59 -9.03
C GLY A 507 -5.51 -24.76 -9.04
N VAL A 508 -5.60 -23.43 -8.97
CA VAL A 508 -4.43 -22.56 -8.80
C VAL A 508 -4.05 -22.48 -7.32
N VAL A 509 -2.78 -22.59 -7.01
CA VAL A 509 -2.25 -22.31 -5.68
C VAL A 509 -1.92 -20.83 -5.59
N LEU A 510 -2.48 -20.13 -4.59
CA LEU A 510 -2.08 -18.79 -4.22
C LEU A 510 -1.17 -18.88 -2.99
N ALA A 511 0.01 -18.30 -3.07
CA ALA A 511 0.94 -18.29 -1.96
C ALA A 511 1.36 -16.85 -1.65
N ILE A 512 1.43 -16.51 -0.36
CA ILE A 512 1.83 -15.20 0.12
C ILE A 512 3.07 -15.38 1.00
N ALA A 513 4.22 -14.92 0.50
CA ALA A 513 5.45 -14.87 1.27
C ALA A 513 5.44 -13.66 2.21
N HIS A 514 5.92 -13.86 3.44
CA HIS A 514 6.06 -12.83 4.45
C HIS A 514 7.55 -12.54 4.72
N PRO A 515 8.28 -11.97 3.74
CA PRO A 515 9.71 -11.82 3.82
C PRO A 515 10.13 -10.74 4.82
N ARG A 516 11.40 -10.80 5.23
CA ARG A 516 12.05 -9.72 6.00
C ARG A 516 11.94 -8.38 5.25
N GLY A 517 11.83 -7.30 6.02
CA GLY A 517 11.43 -5.97 5.53
C GLY A 517 9.92 -5.70 5.74
N GLY A 518 9.10 -6.76 5.96
CA GLY A 518 7.75 -6.66 6.50
C GLY A 518 7.73 -6.49 8.01
N GLY A 519 6.54 -6.44 8.61
CA GLY A 519 6.34 -6.24 10.05
C GLY A 519 5.78 -7.45 10.80
N GLU A 520 5.78 -8.63 10.17
CA GLU A 520 5.11 -9.83 10.68
C GLU A 520 5.63 -10.25 12.06
N LYS A 521 6.94 -10.25 12.24
CA LYS A 521 7.60 -10.65 13.49
C LYS A 521 8.18 -9.45 14.28
N GLY A 522 7.74 -8.21 13.99
CA GLY A 522 8.14 -6.99 14.71
C GLY A 522 9.31 -6.24 14.08
N GLU A 523 9.98 -5.38 14.87
CA GLU A 523 10.99 -4.43 14.39
C GLU A 523 12.24 -5.12 13.83
N GLU A 524 12.74 -6.15 14.49
CA GLU A 524 13.91 -6.89 13.99
C GLU A 524 13.63 -7.54 12.63
N TRP A 525 12.41 -8.01 12.38
CA TRP A 525 12.00 -8.56 11.10
C TRP A 525 12.01 -7.50 10.00
N TYR A 526 11.55 -6.30 10.33
CA TYR A 526 11.61 -5.16 9.43
C TYR A 526 13.06 -4.77 9.13
N ARG A 527 13.88 -4.57 10.16
CA ARG A 527 15.28 -4.13 9.99
C ARG A 527 16.15 -5.18 9.29
N ALA A 528 15.81 -6.44 9.39
CA ALA A 528 16.50 -7.52 8.66
C ALA A 528 16.24 -7.54 7.15
N GLY A 529 15.34 -6.66 6.62
CA GLY A 529 15.11 -6.43 5.19
C GLY A 529 15.10 -4.94 4.84
N PHE A 530 16.02 -4.15 5.42
CA PHE A 530 16.07 -2.70 5.34
C PHE A 530 17.43 -2.22 4.83
N LYS A 531 17.48 -1.28 3.87
CA LYS A 531 18.73 -0.74 3.30
C LYS A 531 19.75 -1.85 2.98
N THR A 532 20.86 -1.91 3.70
CA THR A 532 21.94 -2.89 3.48
C THR A 532 21.53 -4.35 3.69
N THR A 533 20.51 -4.62 4.47
CA THR A 533 19.95 -5.96 4.69
C THR A 533 18.83 -6.32 3.72
N LYS A 534 18.45 -5.40 2.81
CA LYS A 534 17.38 -5.60 1.81
C LYS A 534 17.53 -6.85 0.96
N PRO A 535 18.72 -7.36 0.65
CA PRO A 535 18.88 -8.65 -0.04
C PRO A 535 18.12 -9.81 0.61
N ASN A 536 17.92 -9.81 1.91
CA ASN A 536 17.13 -10.84 2.58
C ASN A 536 15.67 -10.87 2.08
N THR A 537 15.10 -9.73 1.68
CA THR A 537 13.72 -9.66 1.20
C THR A 537 13.46 -10.55 -0.02
N TRP A 538 14.27 -10.46 -1.06
CA TRP A 538 14.06 -11.30 -2.25
C TRP A 538 14.62 -12.71 -2.07
N LYS A 539 15.65 -12.92 -1.24
CA LYS A 539 16.15 -14.25 -0.92
C LYS A 539 15.14 -15.06 -0.10
N ASP A 540 14.41 -14.42 0.81
CA ASP A 540 13.30 -15.04 1.53
C ASP A 540 12.17 -15.43 0.56
N PHE A 541 11.85 -14.57 -0.42
CA PHE A 541 10.87 -14.88 -1.46
C PHE A 541 11.31 -16.05 -2.35
N ILE A 542 12.58 -16.11 -2.74
CA ILE A 542 13.17 -17.25 -3.44
C ILE A 542 13.06 -18.52 -2.59
N SER A 543 13.36 -18.46 -1.31
CA SER A 543 13.26 -19.60 -0.38
C SER A 543 11.82 -20.11 -0.25
N CYS A 544 10.83 -19.21 -0.24
CA CYS A 544 9.41 -19.58 -0.29
C CYS A 544 9.05 -20.28 -1.61
N ALA A 545 9.57 -19.79 -2.73
CA ALA A 545 9.38 -20.41 -4.04
C ALA A 545 9.99 -21.82 -4.08
N GLU A 546 11.21 -22.00 -3.59
CA GLU A 546 11.88 -23.30 -3.48
C GLU A 546 11.13 -24.27 -2.55
N TYR A 547 10.57 -23.75 -1.44
CA TYR A 547 9.73 -24.55 -0.55
C TYR A 547 8.49 -25.10 -1.27
N LEU A 548 7.77 -24.24 -2.00
CA LEU A 548 6.57 -24.63 -2.76
C LEU A 548 6.88 -25.71 -3.80
N VAL A 549 8.00 -25.58 -4.50
CA VAL A 549 8.47 -26.58 -5.48
C VAL A 549 8.85 -27.89 -4.77
N LYS A 550 9.66 -27.82 -3.70
CA LYS A 550 10.11 -28.98 -2.93
C LYS A 550 8.97 -29.76 -2.30
N LYS A 551 7.90 -29.08 -1.90
CA LYS A 551 6.71 -29.68 -1.28
C LYS A 551 5.68 -30.17 -2.32
N GLY A 552 5.93 -29.96 -3.61
CA GLY A 552 5.06 -30.43 -4.68
C GLY A 552 3.81 -29.59 -4.91
N TYR A 553 3.69 -28.39 -4.28
CA TYR A 553 2.59 -27.46 -4.59
C TYR A 553 2.64 -27.00 -6.04
N THR A 554 3.84 -26.89 -6.60
CA THR A 554 4.08 -26.42 -7.98
C THR A 554 5.46 -26.89 -8.47
N SER A 555 5.83 -26.51 -9.67
CA SER A 555 7.18 -26.67 -10.25
C SER A 555 7.66 -25.37 -10.86
N PRO A 556 8.96 -25.20 -11.16
CA PRO A 556 9.48 -23.97 -11.78
C PRO A 556 8.71 -23.57 -13.05
N GLN A 557 8.25 -24.53 -13.85
CA GLN A 557 7.48 -24.31 -15.06
C GLN A 557 6.02 -23.91 -14.81
N LYS A 558 5.57 -24.01 -13.55
CA LYS A 558 4.21 -23.73 -13.08
C LYS A 558 4.13 -22.59 -12.08
N LEU A 559 5.27 -21.99 -11.73
CA LEU A 559 5.36 -20.94 -10.72
C LEU A 559 5.41 -19.56 -11.35
N GLY A 560 4.43 -18.72 -11.04
CA GLY A 560 4.43 -17.28 -11.31
C GLY A 560 4.71 -16.49 -10.05
N GLY A 561 5.50 -15.40 -10.17
CA GLY A 561 5.80 -14.49 -9.06
C GLY A 561 5.23 -13.09 -9.30
N THR A 562 4.85 -12.37 -8.24
CA THR A 562 4.45 -10.97 -8.36
C THR A 562 4.82 -10.14 -7.14
N GLY A 563 5.24 -8.89 -7.41
CA GLY A 563 5.50 -7.87 -6.39
C GLY A 563 4.94 -6.52 -6.83
N THR A 564 4.31 -5.81 -5.91
CA THR A 564 3.64 -4.52 -6.17
C THR A 564 4.39 -3.39 -5.48
N SER A 565 4.50 -2.21 -6.12
CA SER A 565 5.13 -1.02 -5.50
C SER A 565 6.58 -1.31 -5.09
N ALA A 566 6.96 -1.11 -3.82
CA ALA A 566 8.27 -1.51 -3.30
C ALA A 566 8.57 -3.01 -3.50
N GLY A 567 7.55 -3.88 -3.61
CA GLY A 567 7.69 -5.28 -3.99
C GLY A 567 8.23 -5.48 -5.42
N GLY A 568 8.32 -4.42 -6.22
CA GLY A 568 9.06 -4.41 -7.48
C GLY A 568 10.55 -4.72 -7.31
N ILE A 569 11.18 -4.24 -6.23
CA ILE A 569 12.56 -4.62 -5.85
C ILE A 569 12.64 -6.13 -5.65
N LEU A 570 11.72 -6.68 -4.85
CA LEU A 570 11.67 -8.11 -4.54
C LEU A 570 11.55 -8.94 -5.82
N ILE A 571 10.57 -8.68 -6.67
CA ILE A 571 10.31 -9.53 -7.84
C ILE A 571 11.37 -9.36 -8.93
N SER A 572 11.84 -8.13 -9.20
CA SER A 572 12.88 -7.90 -10.20
C SER A 572 14.21 -8.55 -9.80
N ARG A 573 14.58 -8.48 -8.50
CA ARG A 573 15.78 -9.13 -8.00
C ARG A 573 15.63 -10.65 -7.91
N ALA A 574 14.47 -11.17 -7.52
CA ALA A 574 14.24 -12.61 -7.47
C ALA A 574 14.44 -13.26 -8.85
N ILE A 575 13.91 -12.66 -9.93
CA ILE A 575 14.04 -13.23 -11.28
C ILE A 575 15.39 -12.94 -11.94
N THR A 576 16.15 -11.92 -11.50
CA THR A 576 17.51 -11.69 -11.97
C THR A 576 18.53 -12.59 -11.25
N GLU A 577 18.26 -12.96 -10.00
CA GLU A 577 19.10 -13.88 -9.22
C GLU A 577 18.79 -15.36 -9.52
N ARG A 578 17.50 -15.72 -9.68
CA ARG A 578 17.04 -17.08 -9.97
C ARG A 578 16.05 -17.12 -11.14
N PRO A 579 16.51 -16.84 -12.37
CA PRO A 579 15.66 -16.85 -13.56
C PRO A 579 15.10 -18.24 -13.90
N ASP A 580 15.74 -19.30 -13.41
CA ASP A 580 15.37 -20.70 -13.60
C ASP A 580 14.17 -21.15 -12.75
N LEU A 581 13.83 -20.40 -11.70
CA LEU A 581 12.86 -20.81 -10.69
C LEU A 581 11.43 -20.41 -11.04
N PHE A 582 11.22 -19.46 -11.96
CA PHE A 582 9.93 -18.91 -12.31
C PHE A 582 9.59 -19.10 -13.79
N ALA A 583 8.37 -19.50 -14.11
CA ALA A 583 7.83 -19.49 -15.47
C ALA A 583 7.45 -18.07 -15.90
N ALA A 584 6.96 -17.26 -14.96
CA ALA A 584 6.52 -15.91 -15.23
C ALA A 584 6.69 -14.98 -14.02
N ALA A 585 6.77 -13.66 -14.29
CA ALA A 585 6.77 -12.64 -13.25
C ALA A 585 5.95 -11.41 -13.64
N VAL A 586 5.31 -10.77 -12.65
CA VAL A 586 4.64 -9.48 -12.80
C VAL A 586 5.28 -8.47 -11.85
N CYS A 587 5.85 -7.40 -12.41
CA CYS A 587 6.30 -6.22 -11.69
C CYS A 587 5.20 -5.16 -11.74
N ASN A 588 4.32 -5.16 -10.73
CA ASN A 588 3.11 -4.34 -10.73
C ASN A 588 3.37 -2.98 -10.07
N VAL A 589 3.29 -1.89 -10.84
CA VAL A 589 3.65 -0.52 -10.42
C VAL A 589 4.91 -0.52 -9.56
N GLY A 590 5.93 -1.27 -10.00
CA GLY A 590 7.03 -1.74 -9.17
C GLY A 590 8.29 -0.90 -9.27
N CYS A 591 8.95 -0.67 -8.13
CA CYS A 591 10.29 -0.07 -8.04
C CYS A 591 11.33 -1.07 -8.55
N ALA A 592 11.72 -1.00 -9.81
CA ALA A 592 12.69 -1.92 -10.42
C ALA A 592 14.06 -1.29 -10.72
N ASN A 593 14.17 0.05 -10.67
CA ASN A 593 15.41 0.79 -10.86
C ASN A 593 15.75 1.61 -9.61
N ALA A 594 16.28 0.93 -8.58
CA ALA A 594 16.51 1.50 -7.25
C ALA A 594 17.57 2.61 -7.25
N MET A 595 18.61 2.51 -8.07
CA MET A 595 19.64 3.54 -8.23
C MET A 595 19.09 4.88 -8.70
N ARG A 596 17.90 4.87 -9.33
CA ARG A 596 17.24 6.08 -9.85
C ARG A 596 16.00 6.47 -9.04
N LEU A 597 15.66 5.71 -8.01
CA LEU A 597 14.44 5.95 -7.22
C LEU A 597 14.41 7.35 -6.59
N GLU A 598 15.53 7.82 -6.01
CA GLU A 598 15.65 9.15 -5.39
C GLU A 598 15.32 10.31 -6.36
N PHE A 599 15.42 10.08 -7.67
CA PHE A 599 15.18 11.09 -8.72
C PHE A 599 13.77 11.04 -9.30
N SER A 600 12.88 10.21 -8.75
CA SER A 600 11.45 10.21 -9.07
C SER A 600 10.67 11.20 -8.19
N PRO A 601 9.44 11.61 -8.56
CA PRO A 601 8.64 12.55 -7.78
C PRO A 601 8.49 12.20 -6.30
N ASN A 602 8.25 10.92 -5.98
CA ASN A 602 8.15 10.41 -4.61
C ASN A 602 9.51 9.95 -4.03
N GLY A 603 10.58 9.99 -4.82
CA GLY A 603 11.88 9.41 -4.46
C GLY A 603 12.52 10.05 -3.24
N PRO A 604 12.61 11.38 -3.14
CA PRO A 604 13.27 12.04 -2.03
C PRO A 604 12.72 11.65 -0.64
N VAL A 605 11.40 11.46 -0.51
CA VAL A 605 10.76 11.08 0.76
C VAL A 605 10.96 9.60 1.09
N ASN A 606 11.38 8.76 0.14
CA ASN A 606 11.65 7.33 0.32
C ASN A 606 13.13 7.02 0.64
N THR A 607 14.02 8.01 0.62
CA THR A 607 15.43 7.79 0.98
C THR A 607 15.61 7.27 2.41
N PRO A 608 14.77 7.56 3.40
CA PRO A 608 14.88 6.94 4.71
C PRO A 608 14.70 5.42 4.70
N GLU A 609 13.87 4.87 3.80
CA GLU A 609 13.62 3.42 3.69
C GLU A 609 14.69 2.71 2.86
N PHE A 610 15.04 3.23 1.69
CA PHE A 610 15.88 2.52 0.74
C PHE A 610 17.33 2.99 0.73
N GLY A 611 17.58 4.24 1.10
CA GLY A 611 18.90 4.87 1.05
C GLY A 611 19.00 5.96 -0.02
N THR A 612 20.18 6.57 -0.10
CA THR A 612 20.55 7.62 -1.05
C THR A 612 21.85 7.30 -1.77
N VAL A 613 21.96 7.71 -3.03
CA VAL A 613 23.21 7.60 -3.81
C VAL A 613 24.32 8.54 -3.31
N LYS A 614 24.04 9.39 -2.32
CA LYS A 614 24.97 10.35 -1.73
C LYS A 614 25.81 9.78 -0.58
N ASP A 615 25.41 8.63 -0.06
CA ASP A 615 26.15 7.86 0.94
C ASP A 615 26.75 6.60 0.30
N PRO A 616 28.03 6.27 0.49
CA PRO A 616 28.67 5.15 -0.19
C PRO A 616 28.08 3.78 0.18
N VAL A 617 27.65 3.60 1.44
CA VAL A 617 27.09 2.34 1.92
C VAL A 617 25.66 2.17 1.39
N GLU A 618 24.86 3.23 1.44
CA GLU A 618 23.49 3.22 0.93
C GLU A 618 23.45 3.15 -0.61
N CYS A 619 24.41 3.77 -1.30
CA CYS A 619 24.55 3.66 -2.76
C CYS A 619 24.81 2.21 -3.18
N GLN A 620 25.72 1.49 -2.50
CA GLN A 620 25.93 0.07 -2.74
C GLN A 620 24.67 -0.76 -2.45
N ALA A 621 23.94 -0.44 -1.38
CA ALA A 621 22.68 -1.10 -1.08
C ALA A 621 21.62 -0.86 -2.17
N LEU A 622 21.51 0.36 -2.70
CA LEU A 622 20.63 0.67 -3.83
C LEU A 622 21.02 -0.10 -5.10
N PHE A 623 22.33 -0.26 -5.37
CA PHE A 623 22.77 -1.11 -6.48
C PHE A 623 22.32 -2.55 -6.30
N GLU A 624 22.48 -3.14 -5.11
CA GLU A 624 22.01 -4.49 -4.83
C GLU A 624 20.48 -4.65 -5.02
N MET A 625 19.69 -3.60 -4.74
CA MET A 625 18.25 -3.57 -4.94
C MET A 625 17.82 -3.42 -6.40
N ASP A 626 18.71 -2.97 -7.28
CA ASP A 626 18.37 -2.51 -8.63
C ASP A 626 18.21 -3.66 -9.62
N GLY A 627 16.97 -3.99 -9.98
CA GLY A 627 16.70 -5.03 -10.97
C GLY A 627 17.25 -4.71 -12.37
N VAL A 628 17.24 -3.43 -12.79
CA VAL A 628 17.74 -3.01 -14.12
C VAL A 628 19.24 -3.23 -14.23
N GLN A 629 20.02 -2.89 -13.18
CA GLN A 629 21.47 -3.06 -13.15
C GLN A 629 21.91 -4.52 -13.06
N HIS A 630 20.99 -5.44 -12.72
CA HIS A 630 21.27 -6.88 -12.62
C HIS A 630 20.73 -7.68 -13.80
N VAL A 631 20.16 -7.06 -14.83
CA VAL A 631 19.87 -7.75 -16.10
C VAL A 631 21.19 -8.04 -16.82
N GLN A 632 21.38 -9.30 -17.19
CA GLN A 632 22.60 -9.77 -17.86
C GLN A 632 22.27 -10.25 -19.27
N GLN A 633 23.11 -9.88 -20.23
CA GLN A 633 22.98 -10.32 -21.61
C GLN A 633 23.11 -11.85 -21.74
N GLY A 634 22.23 -12.45 -22.52
CA GLY A 634 22.27 -13.88 -22.82
C GLY A 634 21.68 -14.81 -21.77
N VAL A 635 21.13 -14.26 -20.68
CA VAL A 635 20.40 -15.03 -19.66
C VAL A 635 19.00 -15.34 -20.17
N LYS A 636 18.51 -16.55 -19.89
CA LYS A 636 17.11 -16.95 -20.21
C LYS A 636 16.19 -16.54 -19.08
N TYR A 637 15.63 -15.33 -19.17
CA TYR A 637 14.67 -14.87 -18.19
C TYR A 637 13.28 -15.50 -18.38
N PRO A 638 12.46 -15.60 -17.30
CA PRO A 638 11.06 -16.02 -17.40
C PRO A 638 10.27 -15.05 -18.29
N ALA A 639 9.00 -15.36 -18.55
CA ALA A 639 8.09 -14.37 -19.08
C ALA A 639 7.87 -13.24 -18.07
N VAL A 640 7.94 -11.97 -18.50
CA VAL A 640 7.82 -10.83 -17.58
C VAL A 640 6.80 -9.82 -18.10
N MET A 641 5.91 -9.36 -17.21
CA MET A 641 5.05 -8.21 -17.50
C MET A 641 5.30 -7.11 -16.46
N GLY A 642 5.79 -5.95 -16.93
CA GLY A 642 5.78 -4.70 -16.18
C GLY A 642 4.40 -4.05 -16.29
N VAL A 643 3.89 -3.53 -15.19
CA VAL A 643 2.66 -2.74 -15.16
C VAL A 643 2.99 -1.36 -14.60
N GLY A 644 2.53 -0.29 -15.25
CA GLY A 644 2.70 1.09 -14.79
C GLY A 644 1.38 1.87 -14.84
N GLY A 645 1.14 2.75 -13.87
CA GLY A 645 0.13 3.80 -13.95
C GLY A 645 0.74 5.03 -14.61
N TRP A 646 0.08 5.59 -15.64
CA TRP A 646 0.59 6.79 -16.31
C TRP A 646 0.54 8.02 -15.39
N ASN A 647 -0.44 8.03 -14.50
CA ASN A 647 -0.66 9.10 -13.51
C ASN A 647 -0.15 8.72 -12.11
N ASP A 648 0.77 7.75 -12.02
CA ASP A 648 1.34 7.28 -10.76
C ASP A 648 2.46 8.23 -10.28
N PRO A 649 2.26 9.00 -9.19
CA PRO A 649 3.30 9.86 -8.64
C PRO A 649 4.26 9.10 -7.71
N ARG A 650 3.86 7.94 -7.17
CA ARG A 650 4.65 7.16 -6.21
C ARG A 650 5.71 6.33 -6.89
N VAL A 651 5.30 5.56 -7.92
CA VAL A 651 6.21 4.74 -8.72
C VAL A 651 5.92 5.03 -10.19
N THR A 652 6.64 5.98 -10.73
CA THR A 652 6.49 6.41 -12.12
C THR A 652 6.63 5.27 -13.11
N ALA A 653 5.87 5.30 -14.19
CA ALA A 653 5.80 4.23 -15.20
C ALA A 653 7.17 3.83 -15.77
N TRP A 654 8.14 4.74 -15.75
CA TRP A 654 9.51 4.44 -16.23
C TRP A 654 10.28 3.45 -15.33
N GLN A 655 9.91 3.30 -14.04
CA GLN A 655 10.53 2.34 -13.16
C GLN A 655 10.40 0.89 -13.69
N PRO A 656 9.19 0.33 -13.87
CA PRO A 656 9.04 -0.97 -14.54
C PRO A 656 9.39 -0.88 -16.04
N GLY A 657 9.20 0.29 -16.69
CA GLY A 657 9.50 0.49 -18.11
C GLY A 657 10.95 0.23 -18.48
N LYS A 658 11.91 0.78 -17.71
CA LYS A 658 13.35 0.52 -17.92
C LYS A 658 13.72 -0.95 -17.72
N PHE A 659 13.11 -1.61 -16.73
CA PHE A 659 13.35 -3.03 -16.48
C PHE A 659 12.88 -3.88 -17.67
N ILE A 660 11.69 -3.59 -18.22
CA ILE A 660 11.19 -4.26 -19.43
C ILE A 660 12.09 -3.97 -20.63
N ALA A 661 12.54 -2.73 -20.82
CA ALA A 661 13.45 -2.37 -21.91
C ALA A 661 14.78 -3.15 -21.83
N ALA A 662 15.36 -3.27 -20.64
CA ALA A 662 16.58 -4.05 -20.41
C ALA A 662 16.36 -5.54 -20.69
N LEU A 663 15.29 -6.12 -20.19
CA LEU A 663 14.96 -7.54 -20.42
C LEU A 663 14.69 -7.83 -21.91
N GLN A 664 13.98 -6.95 -22.63
CA GLN A 664 13.72 -7.11 -24.07
C GLN A 664 15.02 -7.09 -24.89
N ALA A 665 16.01 -6.30 -24.46
CA ALA A 665 17.29 -6.20 -25.15
C ALA A 665 18.21 -7.42 -24.90
N ASP A 666 18.23 -7.93 -23.67
CA ASP A 666 19.30 -8.80 -23.18
C ASP A 666 18.90 -10.27 -22.98
N THR A 667 17.58 -10.57 -22.94
CA THR A 667 17.12 -11.96 -22.74
C THR A 667 17.49 -12.87 -23.93
N ALA A 668 17.92 -14.09 -23.62
CA ALA A 668 18.07 -15.18 -24.60
C ALA A 668 16.87 -16.13 -24.61
N SER A 669 15.81 -15.86 -23.82
CA SER A 669 14.61 -16.68 -23.83
C SER A 669 13.66 -16.28 -24.97
N GLY A 670 12.82 -17.23 -25.40
CA GLY A 670 11.68 -16.96 -26.30
C GLY A 670 10.42 -16.51 -25.56
N ASN A 671 10.49 -16.23 -24.27
CA ASN A 671 9.36 -15.85 -23.45
C ASN A 671 8.94 -14.39 -23.70
N PRO A 672 7.64 -14.04 -23.58
CA PRO A 672 7.18 -12.68 -23.76
C PRO A 672 7.66 -11.76 -22.62
N ILE A 673 8.19 -10.59 -22.99
CA ILE A 673 8.59 -9.50 -22.08
C ILE A 673 7.70 -8.30 -22.44
N LEU A 674 6.72 -7.98 -21.60
CA LEU A 674 5.62 -7.08 -21.94
C LEU A 674 5.54 -5.88 -20.99
N MET A 675 5.05 -4.74 -21.48
CA MET A 675 4.76 -3.56 -20.68
C MET A 675 3.29 -3.17 -20.82
N LYS A 676 2.55 -3.22 -19.72
CA LYS A 676 1.17 -2.74 -19.60
C LYS A 676 1.18 -1.34 -18.99
N VAL A 677 0.41 -0.42 -19.57
CA VAL A 677 0.22 0.93 -19.03
C VAL A 677 -1.27 1.20 -18.81
N ASN A 678 -1.59 1.66 -17.62
CA ASN A 678 -2.94 2.09 -17.25
C ASN A 678 -2.99 3.63 -17.31
N TYR A 679 -3.61 4.18 -18.34
CA TYR A 679 -3.61 5.63 -18.58
C TYR A 679 -4.57 6.40 -17.68
N ASP A 680 -5.61 5.74 -17.17
CA ASP A 680 -6.66 6.34 -16.33
C ASP A 680 -6.39 6.18 -14.83
N ASN A 681 -5.26 5.57 -14.44
CA ASN A 681 -4.96 5.24 -13.05
C ASN A 681 -3.66 5.89 -12.56
N GLY A 682 -3.63 6.18 -11.25
CA GLY A 682 -2.41 6.40 -10.48
C GLY A 682 -1.82 5.09 -9.95
N HIS A 683 -1.28 5.15 -8.73
CA HIS A 683 -0.68 3.99 -8.05
C HIS A 683 -1.74 2.94 -7.68
N PHE A 684 -2.88 3.41 -7.21
CA PHE A 684 -4.06 2.60 -6.87
C PHE A 684 -5.31 3.21 -7.47
N THR A 685 -6.40 2.45 -7.48
CA THR A 685 -7.73 2.95 -7.81
C THR A 685 -8.76 2.32 -6.87
N GLU A 686 -9.73 3.12 -6.43
CA GLU A 686 -10.89 2.64 -5.68
C GLU A 686 -12.03 2.14 -6.60
N GLU A 687 -11.83 2.20 -7.91
CA GLU A 687 -12.79 1.71 -8.88
C GLU A 687 -12.75 0.19 -8.98
N LYS A 688 -13.81 -0.48 -8.56
CA LYS A 688 -13.88 -1.94 -8.55
C LYS A 688 -13.70 -2.56 -9.94
N ILE A 689 -14.37 -2.01 -10.95
CA ILE A 689 -14.32 -2.54 -12.31
C ILE A 689 -12.92 -2.49 -12.89
N VAL A 690 -12.24 -1.36 -12.70
CA VAL A 690 -10.86 -1.17 -13.17
C VAL A 690 -9.91 -2.08 -12.39
N THR A 691 -10.09 -2.19 -11.07
CA THR A 691 -9.32 -3.09 -10.22
C THR A 691 -9.43 -4.54 -10.70
N TYR A 692 -10.65 -5.04 -10.96
CA TYR A 692 -10.84 -6.42 -11.42
C TYR A 692 -10.22 -6.66 -12.80
N LYS A 693 -10.38 -5.74 -13.75
CA LYS A 693 -9.75 -5.84 -15.08
C LYS A 693 -8.21 -5.88 -14.98
N ASN A 694 -7.63 -5.05 -14.14
CA ASN A 694 -6.18 -4.99 -13.96
C ASN A 694 -5.63 -6.29 -13.38
N PHE A 695 -6.23 -6.81 -12.31
CA PHE A 695 -5.81 -8.08 -11.71
C PHE A 695 -6.12 -9.28 -12.60
N ALA A 696 -7.25 -9.29 -13.34
CA ALA A 696 -7.55 -10.34 -14.29
C ALA A 696 -6.50 -10.38 -15.41
N GLY A 697 -6.01 -9.23 -15.89
CA GLY A 697 -4.92 -9.16 -16.86
C GLY A 697 -3.61 -9.74 -16.32
N GLN A 698 -3.25 -9.41 -15.06
CA GLN A 698 -2.05 -9.93 -14.41
C GLN A 698 -2.13 -11.45 -14.18
N TYR A 699 -3.25 -11.93 -13.64
CA TYR A 699 -3.46 -13.36 -13.41
C TYR A 699 -3.53 -14.14 -14.73
N ALA A 700 -4.19 -13.60 -15.76
CA ALA A 700 -4.24 -14.20 -17.06
C ALA A 700 -2.85 -14.36 -17.69
N PHE A 701 -1.98 -13.36 -17.56
CA PHE A 701 -0.60 -13.45 -18.01
C PHE A 701 0.18 -14.55 -17.28
N LEU A 702 0.13 -14.56 -15.94
CA LEU A 702 0.82 -15.56 -15.12
C LEU A 702 0.31 -16.98 -15.45
N LEU A 703 -1.01 -17.14 -15.54
CA LEU A 703 -1.62 -18.44 -15.79
C LEU A 703 -1.45 -18.91 -17.25
N TRP A 704 -1.36 -18.00 -18.21
CA TRP A 704 -0.94 -18.33 -19.57
C TRP A 704 0.45 -18.96 -19.56
N GLN A 705 1.42 -18.30 -18.93
CA GLN A 705 2.81 -18.74 -18.95
C GLN A 705 3.08 -19.98 -18.08
N THR A 706 2.29 -20.20 -17.04
CA THR A 706 2.32 -21.45 -16.28
C THR A 706 1.53 -22.60 -16.93
N GLY A 707 0.97 -22.37 -18.13
CA GLY A 707 0.28 -23.39 -18.92
C GLY A 707 -1.07 -23.82 -18.35
N HIS A 708 -1.78 -22.94 -17.62
CA HIS A 708 -3.14 -23.24 -17.16
C HIS A 708 -4.10 -23.27 -18.35
N LYS A 709 -4.90 -24.34 -18.47
CA LYS A 709 -5.71 -24.64 -19.66
C LYS A 709 -6.71 -23.54 -20.05
N ASP A 710 -7.30 -22.86 -19.06
CA ASP A 710 -8.36 -21.86 -19.28
C ASP A 710 -7.78 -20.47 -19.68
N PHE A 711 -6.45 -20.31 -19.63
CA PHE A 711 -5.78 -19.04 -19.88
C PHE A 711 -4.83 -19.08 -21.08
N GLN A 712 -5.02 -20.01 -22.01
CA GLN A 712 -4.21 -20.05 -23.23
C GLN A 712 -4.78 -19.09 -24.29
N PRO A 713 -3.93 -18.31 -24.99
CA PRO A 713 -4.39 -17.42 -26.05
C PRO A 713 -5.04 -18.19 -27.18
N VAL A 714 -6.15 -17.67 -27.69
CA VAL A 714 -6.72 -18.14 -28.94
C VAL A 714 -5.97 -17.53 -30.14
N LYS A 715 -5.96 -18.27 -31.26
CA LYS A 715 -5.27 -17.85 -32.49
C LYS A 715 -5.92 -16.64 -33.14
#